data_7d0adbbd8c2cf4bc392873a9351f6fd0
#
_entry.id   7d0adbbd8c2cf4bc392873a9351f6fd0
#
_cell.length_a   1.000
_cell.length_b   1.000
_cell.length_c   1.000
_cell.angle_alpha   90.00
_cell.angle_beta   90.00
_cell.angle_gamma   90.00
#
_symmetry.space_group_name_H-M   'P 1'
#
loop_
_entity.id
_entity.type
_entity.pdbx_description
1 polymer ?
#
loop_
_entity_poly.entity_id
_entity_poly.type
_entity_poly.pdbx_seq_one_letter_code
_entity_poly.pdbx_strand_id
1 'polypeptide(L)'
;MSKSLVIVESPAKAKTINKYLGKDFQVEASFGHIMDLPKRDIGVELENRTFEPTLIVTPDKEKIVAKLRKMAATADAVYLAPDPDREGEAIAAHLQRQLLPIIKDKRKIHRVTFNEITKKAVAQAFEHARDVDENLVDAQQTRRVLDRIVGYQISPLLWDKVRRGLSAGRVQTVAVRLIVEREREVLAFRPVEYWTLDAAVAPVPEGPEFIARFIGIDGTRAEVPTVSAPSVPDQKTADEILAALEKARWAVRSVERKERRRSPAPPFTTSKLQQDASRQLGFSVKRTMGVAQRLYEGVDLGSEGSIGLITYMRTDSTRVSPDAIAAVREWIGGKLGKQYLPESANFYRSKKDAQDAHEAIRPTNPEMHPDEIRRFLSDEQYRMYKLIWQRFVASQMVPAVYDQTTVNIAATSDRTYDFRTTGSVLKFDGFLKVYHEETDTADEDDEALKNALPPLSDGDALRLLRTLPEQHFTEPPPRYNEASLVKELEERGIGRPSTYSSIITTIQDREYATKVPPTGRGGRFFPTEIGTVVNDLLVGNFPYIFDTAYTAKLEEELDDIEDGKERWTDLLKGFYGHFEEELKQAEKHMRNIKRMEEPTDEKCDLCGSPLVLKWGKFGSFFACSAYGKEKPVAVSATAWKKDAKKVMARVEEKLKYPVTVKTTEEDESTTVAEVHTRAELKQGIETALGTGRKVTVEQVSCGFTKENHAAKPDLQASDAQNGPAEEYCENCGKVMVLRRGPFGAYMSCPDYNADPPCKTVRRLSQKQQQKPAVPLDEKCPKCGKQLVLRSGSYGEFVSCSGYPKCKYVKQNLIEGLKCPKCGEGDIAERKARTGNIFWGCTRYPKCDFTSNLKPVAQKCPQCGSPYVVERVMDGGLYLVCPNNKEMMPRRRPRKGQKAEEPQTTVECGFSERIGDAPPPAQVERPTAATHGPVVEEEQPVA
;
A
#
# COMPACT_ATOMS: atom_id res chain seq x y z
N MET A 1 24.17 -45.58 -10.91
CA MET A 1 22.96 -45.31 -11.70
C MET A 1 22.92 -43.82 -11.98
N SER A 2 22.81 -43.41 -13.23
CA SER A 2 22.54 -42.02 -13.55
C SER A 2 21.14 -41.64 -13.06
N LYS A 3 20.91 -40.38 -12.75
CA LYS A 3 19.61 -39.89 -12.22
C LYS A 3 19.02 -38.90 -13.20
N SER A 4 17.69 -38.85 -13.29
CA SER A 4 17.03 -37.77 -14.00
C SER A 4 17.18 -36.44 -13.27
N LEU A 5 17.43 -35.34 -13.99
CA LEU A 5 17.56 -34.00 -13.45
C LEU A 5 16.21 -33.25 -13.58
N VAL A 6 15.71 -32.72 -12.48
CA VAL A 6 14.51 -31.84 -12.48
C VAL A 6 14.96 -30.44 -12.14
N ILE A 7 14.58 -29.44 -12.96
CA ILE A 7 14.94 -28.04 -12.75
C ILE A 7 13.66 -27.24 -12.51
N VAL A 8 13.60 -26.57 -11.37
CA VAL A 8 12.50 -25.67 -10.95
C VAL A 8 13.02 -24.24 -10.78
N GLU A 9 12.13 -23.26 -10.63
CA GLU A 9 12.57 -21.85 -10.49
C GLU A 9 13.05 -21.49 -9.08
N SER A 10 12.56 -22.16 -8.01
CA SER A 10 12.86 -21.77 -6.63
C SER A 10 13.43 -22.91 -5.76
N PRO A 11 14.29 -22.60 -4.77
CA PRO A 11 14.78 -23.61 -3.82
C PRO A 11 13.71 -24.22 -2.93
N ALA A 12 12.65 -23.46 -2.61
CA ALA A 12 11.54 -23.95 -1.81
C ALA A 12 10.77 -25.03 -2.57
N LYS A 13 10.45 -24.78 -3.84
CA LYS A 13 9.81 -25.73 -4.75
C LYS A 13 10.69 -26.97 -4.95
N ALA A 14 12.02 -26.79 -5.11
CA ALA A 14 12.96 -27.89 -5.22
C ALA A 14 12.91 -28.82 -3.98
N LYS A 15 12.88 -28.24 -2.77
CA LYS A 15 12.80 -29.01 -1.52
C LYS A 15 11.52 -29.86 -1.45
N THR A 16 10.39 -29.27 -1.83
CA THR A 16 9.07 -29.93 -1.79
C THR A 16 8.99 -31.08 -2.82
N ILE A 17 9.36 -30.82 -4.08
CA ILE A 17 9.28 -31.78 -5.17
C ILE A 17 10.28 -32.94 -4.99
N ASN A 18 11.49 -32.65 -4.54
CA ASN A 18 12.51 -33.69 -4.29
C ASN A 18 12.04 -34.78 -3.31
N LYS A 19 11.20 -34.42 -2.35
CA LYS A 19 10.58 -35.36 -1.40
C LYS A 19 9.61 -36.32 -2.09
N TYR A 20 8.91 -35.88 -3.15
CA TYR A 20 7.88 -36.67 -3.83
C TYR A 20 8.45 -37.61 -4.89
N LEU A 21 9.54 -37.22 -5.56
CA LEU A 21 10.10 -37.95 -6.70
C LEU A 21 11.04 -39.11 -6.32
N GLY A 22 11.57 -39.15 -5.08
CA GLY A 22 12.43 -40.24 -4.64
C GLY A 22 13.86 -40.17 -5.12
N LYS A 23 14.59 -41.32 -5.06
CA LYS A 23 16.04 -41.38 -5.22
C LYS A 23 16.55 -41.36 -6.67
N ASP A 24 15.66 -41.62 -7.64
CA ASP A 24 15.99 -41.65 -9.07
C ASP A 24 16.03 -40.29 -9.74
N PHE A 25 15.62 -39.26 -8.99
CA PHE A 25 15.61 -37.89 -9.44
C PHE A 25 16.56 -37.02 -8.60
N GLN A 26 17.12 -36.00 -9.25
CA GLN A 26 17.86 -34.92 -8.60
C GLN A 26 17.18 -33.60 -8.94
N VAL A 27 16.66 -32.89 -7.93
CA VAL A 27 15.95 -31.64 -8.11
C VAL A 27 16.87 -30.46 -7.80
N GLU A 28 16.92 -29.49 -8.70
CA GLU A 28 17.76 -28.29 -8.57
C GLU A 28 16.97 -27.03 -8.95
N ALA A 29 17.41 -25.86 -8.46
CA ALA A 29 16.74 -24.61 -8.75
C ALA A 29 17.54 -23.73 -9.70
N SER A 30 16.85 -23.04 -10.65
CA SER A 30 17.43 -22.02 -11.54
C SER A 30 17.47 -20.63 -10.91
N PHE A 31 16.72 -20.41 -9.82
CA PHE A 31 16.52 -19.10 -9.18
C PHE A 31 15.87 -18.06 -10.13
N GLY A 32 14.88 -18.47 -10.90
CA GLY A 32 14.16 -17.66 -11.90
C GLY A 32 14.86 -17.68 -13.27
N HIS A 33 14.67 -16.61 -14.06
CA HIS A 33 15.29 -16.47 -15.38
C HIS A 33 16.82 -16.52 -15.31
N ILE A 34 17.40 -17.28 -16.23
CA ILE A 34 18.87 -17.40 -16.37
C ILE A 34 19.42 -16.57 -17.53
N MET A 35 18.56 -16.18 -18.47
CA MET A 35 18.91 -15.29 -19.59
C MET A 35 17.99 -14.06 -19.59
N ASP A 36 18.50 -12.95 -20.07
CA ASP A 36 17.76 -11.70 -20.29
C ASP A 36 18.44 -10.85 -21.37
N LEU A 37 17.78 -9.78 -21.81
CA LEU A 37 18.34 -8.77 -22.68
C LEU A 37 19.50 -8.01 -22.00
N PRO A 38 20.51 -7.54 -22.74
CA PRO A 38 21.64 -6.77 -22.19
C PRO A 38 21.17 -5.55 -21.39
N LYS A 39 21.88 -5.22 -20.29
CA LYS A 39 21.50 -4.08 -19.43
C LYS A 39 21.83 -2.70 -20.01
N ARG A 40 22.79 -2.60 -20.93
CA ARG A 40 23.29 -1.31 -21.45
C ARG A 40 22.76 -0.99 -22.83
N ASP A 41 22.42 -2.01 -23.60
CA ASP A 41 21.96 -1.88 -24.99
C ASP A 41 20.50 -2.28 -25.09
N ILE A 42 19.82 -1.86 -26.15
CA ILE A 42 18.43 -2.23 -26.40
C ILE A 42 18.31 -3.76 -26.56
N GLY A 43 19.28 -4.39 -27.21
CA GLY A 43 19.35 -5.83 -27.40
C GLY A 43 18.23 -6.41 -28.25
N VAL A 44 17.61 -5.60 -29.09
CA VAL A 44 16.54 -5.98 -30.02
C VAL A 44 16.90 -5.43 -31.39
N GLU A 45 16.79 -6.27 -32.44
CA GLU A 45 17.02 -5.85 -33.82
C GLU A 45 15.87 -4.98 -34.35
N LEU A 46 16.14 -3.69 -34.56
CA LEU A 46 15.14 -2.73 -35.01
C LEU A 46 15.34 -2.27 -36.47
N GLU A 47 16.57 -2.27 -36.98
CA GLU A 47 16.89 -1.72 -38.31
C GLU A 47 16.21 -2.52 -39.41
N ASN A 48 16.30 -3.87 -39.37
CA ASN A 48 15.68 -4.76 -40.32
C ASN A 48 14.24 -5.16 -39.92
N ARG A 49 13.73 -4.64 -38.77
CA ARG A 49 12.41 -4.93 -38.24
C ARG A 49 12.13 -6.43 -38.06
N THR A 50 13.17 -7.20 -37.71
CA THR A 50 13.02 -8.62 -37.31
C THR A 50 12.64 -8.77 -35.85
N PHE A 51 12.96 -7.76 -35.04
CA PHE A 51 12.72 -7.69 -33.57
C PHE A 51 13.36 -8.83 -32.78
N GLU A 52 14.32 -9.55 -33.38
CA GLU A 52 15.02 -10.65 -32.73
C GLU A 52 15.75 -10.17 -31.46
N PRO A 53 15.48 -10.78 -30.28
CA PRO A 53 16.15 -10.40 -29.06
C PRO A 53 17.52 -11.06 -28.92
N THR A 54 18.52 -10.27 -28.54
CA THR A 54 19.85 -10.76 -28.15
C THR A 54 19.82 -11.15 -26.67
N LEU A 55 19.55 -12.43 -26.40
CA LEU A 55 19.51 -12.96 -25.03
C LEU A 55 20.89 -13.40 -24.56
N ILE A 56 21.33 -12.92 -23.41
CA ILE A 56 22.59 -13.27 -22.75
C ILE A 56 22.34 -13.94 -21.39
N VAL A 57 23.21 -14.84 -20.98
CA VAL A 57 23.21 -15.33 -19.59
C VAL A 57 23.57 -14.16 -18.69
N THR A 58 22.74 -13.91 -17.68
CA THR A 58 23.01 -12.79 -16.77
C THR A 58 24.21 -13.11 -15.86
N PRO A 59 25.12 -12.15 -15.56
CA PRO A 59 26.37 -12.42 -14.84
C PRO A 59 26.18 -13.09 -13.46
N ASP A 60 25.07 -12.79 -12.77
CA ASP A 60 24.72 -13.39 -11.49
C ASP A 60 24.29 -14.87 -11.63
N LYS A 61 23.93 -15.33 -12.82
CA LYS A 61 23.45 -16.69 -13.10
C LYS A 61 24.52 -17.61 -13.72
N GLU A 62 25.67 -17.12 -14.14
CA GLU A 62 26.74 -17.91 -14.78
C GLU A 62 27.12 -19.14 -13.96
N LYS A 63 27.29 -19.01 -12.62
CA LYS A 63 27.65 -20.11 -11.74
C LYS A 63 26.55 -21.17 -11.65
N ILE A 64 25.29 -20.75 -11.69
CA ILE A 64 24.15 -21.66 -11.65
C ILE A 64 24.04 -22.41 -12.97
N VAL A 65 24.15 -21.72 -14.10
CA VAL A 65 24.13 -22.32 -15.43
C VAL A 65 25.27 -23.31 -15.58
N ALA A 66 26.50 -22.99 -15.15
CA ALA A 66 27.63 -23.90 -15.17
C ALA A 66 27.37 -25.17 -14.31
N LYS A 67 26.76 -25.03 -13.13
CA LYS A 67 26.35 -26.17 -12.29
C LYS A 67 25.30 -27.03 -12.99
N LEU A 68 24.23 -26.43 -13.53
CA LEU A 68 23.16 -27.16 -14.24
C LEU A 68 23.68 -27.89 -15.48
N ARG A 69 24.56 -27.27 -16.28
CA ARG A 69 25.25 -27.93 -17.43
C ARG A 69 26.02 -29.17 -17.00
N LYS A 70 26.80 -29.07 -15.92
CA LYS A 70 27.56 -30.22 -15.39
C LYS A 70 26.65 -31.36 -14.96
N MET A 71 25.52 -31.06 -14.33
CA MET A 71 24.57 -32.08 -13.88
C MET A 71 23.82 -32.70 -15.06
N ALA A 72 23.39 -31.89 -16.04
CA ALA A 72 22.70 -32.34 -17.24
C ALA A 72 23.57 -33.27 -18.11
N ALA A 73 24.90 -33.07 -18.15
CA ALA A 73 25.84 -33.92 -18.89
C ALA A 73 25.82 -35.41 -18.45
N THR A 74 25.41 -35.69 -17.21
CA THR A 74 25.39 -37.02 -16.63
C THR A 74 23.98 -37.53 -16.35
N ALA A 75 22.95 -36.74 -16.67
CA ALA A 75 21.56 -37.09 -16.42
C ALA A 75 21.01 -38.03 -17.54
N ASP A 76 20.13 -38.94 -17.18
CA ASP A 76 19.41 -39.80 -18.14
C ASP A 76 18.39 -39.02 -18.97
N ALA A 77 17.64 -38.14 -18.25
CA ALA A 77 16.72 -37.17 -18.81
C ALA A 77 16.70 -35.90 -17.98
N VAL A 78 16.26 -34.79 -18.58
CA VAL A 78 16.09 -33.50 -17.92
C VAL A 78 14.64 -33.07 -18.00
N TYR A 79 14.05 -32.77 -16.84
CA TYR A 79 12.70 -32.29 -16.71
C TYR A 79 12.70 -30.81 -16.29
N LEU A 80 12.13 -29.95 -17.12
CA LEU A 80 11.98 -28.52 -16.89
C LEU A 80 10.63 -28.29 -16.23
N ALA A 81 10.64 -27.96 -14.92
CA ALA A 81 9.45 -27.85 -14.08
C ALA A 81 9.25 -26.48 -13.42
N PRO A 82 9.51 -25.33 -14.12
CA PRO A 82 9.02 -24.01 -13.68
C PRO A 82 7.48 -23.95 -13.61
N ASP A 83 6.96 -22.80 -13.15
CA ASP A 83 5.52 -22.54 -13.02
C ASP A 83 4.77 -22.73 -14.36
N PRO A 84 3.43 -22.95 -14.33
CA PRO A 84 2.66 -23.26 -15.53
C PRO A 84 2.30 -22.03 -16.39
N ASP A 85 2.75 -20.83 -16.05
CA ASP A 85 2.51 -19.60 -16.80
C ASP A 85 3.57 -19.35 -17.90
N ARG A 86 3.33 -18.34 -18.77
CA ARG A 86 4.26 -17.95 -19.84
C ARG A 86 5.65 -17.52 -19.35
N GLU A 87 5.77 -17.00 -18.10
CA GLU A 87 7.08 -16.70 -17.51
C GLU A 87 7.86 -18.00 -17.21
N GLY A 88 7.17 -19.03 -16.67
CA GLY A 88 7.78 -20.34 -16.44
C GLY A 88 8.14 -21.05 -17.73
N GLU A 89 7.37 -20.89 -18.80
CA GLU A 89 7.65 -21.45 -20.10
C GLU A 89 8.91 -20.81 -20.73
N ALA A 90 9.05 -19.48 -20.61
CA ALA A 90 10.25 -18.78 -21.04
C ALA A 90 11.50 -19.20 -20.23
N ILE A 91 11.36 -19.43 -18.90
CA ILE A 91 12.46 -20.00 -18.10
C ILE A 91 12.83 -21.38 -18.61
N ALA A 92 11.85 -22.24 -18.95
CA ALA A 92 12.09 -23.57 -19.50
C ALA A 92 12.82 -23.49 -20.85
N ALA A 93 12.39 -22.60 -21.75
CA ALA A 93 13.06 -22.37 -23.05
C ALA A 93 14.51 -21.90 -22.88
N HIS A 94 14.75 -20.96 -21.96
CA HIS A 94 16.11 -20.50 -21.63
C HIS A 94 17.00 -21.65 -21.11
N LEU A 95 16.46 -22.51 -20.24
CA LEU A 95 17.16 -23.68 -19.74
C LEU A 95 17.44 -24.67 -20.89
N GLN A 96 16.42 -24.99 -21.71
CA GLN A 96 16.58 -25.87 -22.86
C GLN A 96 17.68 -25.36 -23.80
N ARG A 97 17.71 -24.07 -24.14
CA ARG A 97 18.74 -23.43 -24.99
C ARG A 97 20.16 -23.57 -24.41
N GLN A 98 20.29 -23.52 -23.07
CA GLN A 98 21.60 -23.66 -22.41
C GLN A 98 22.06 -25.11 -22.24
N LEU A 99 21.12 -26.07 -22.19
CA LEU A 99 21.43 -27.49 -21.93
C LEU A 99 21.50 -28.34 -23.19
N LEU A 100 20.78 -27.99 -24.25
CA LEU A 100 20.74 -28.73 -25.51
C LEU A 100 22.14 -28.93 -26.14
N PRO A 101 23.07 -27.96 -26.14
CA PRO A 101 24.43 -28.18 -26.67
C PRO A 101 25.22 -29.23 -25.90
N ILE A 102 24.88 -29.51 -24.65
CA ILE A 102 25.53 -30.49 -23.78
C ILE A 102 24.89 -31.88 -23.96
N ILE A 103 23.56 -31.91 -23.93
CA ILE A 103 22.77 -33.17 -24.00
C ILE A 103 22.76 -33.74 -25.43
N LYS A 104 22.77 -32.87 -26.46
CA LYS A 104 22.73 -33.15 -27.89
C LYS A 104 21.51 -33.94 -28.42
N ASP A 105 20.59 -34.34 -27.55
CA ASP A 105 19.35 -35.02 -27.88
C ASP A 105 18.15 -34.31 -27.23
N LYS A 106 17.36 -33.59 -28.03
CA LYS A 106 16.17 -32.85 -27.56
C LYS A 106 15.13 -33.75 -26.86
N ARG A 107 15.05 -35.04 -27.31
CA ARG A 107 14.10 -36.01 -26.75
C ARG A 107 14.36 -36.37 -25.28
N LYS A 108 15.51 -36.00 -24.75
CA LYS A 108 15.85 -36.14 -23.32
C LYS A 108 15.46 -34.93 -22.47
N ILE A 109 14.94 -33.88 -23.05
CA ILE A 109 14.52 -32.66 -22.36
C ILE A 109 13.01 -32.56 -22.45
N HIS A 110 12.35 -32.58 -21.31
CA HIS A 110 10.89 -32.60 -21.19
C HIS A 110 10.41 -31.41 -20.36
N ARG A 111 9.27 -30.86 -20.69
CA ARG A 111 8.55 -29.84 -19.91
C ARG A 111 7.49 -30.52 -19.06
N VAL A 112 7.46 -30.18 -17.75
CA VAL A 112 6.47 -30.67 -16.78
C VAL A 112 5.79 -29.49 -16.10
N THR A 113 4.46 -29.48 -16.11
CA THR A 113 3.64 -28.44 -15.49
C THR A 113 2.66 -29.02 -14.49
N PHE A 114 2.42 -28.32 -13.39
CA PHE A 114 1.43 -28.72 -12.40
C PHE A 114 0.81 -27.50 -11.72
N ASN A 115 -0.50 -27.53 -11.51
CA ASN A 115 -1.26 -26.45 -10.89
C ASN A 115 -1.18 -26.47 -9.35
N GLU A 116 -0.75 -27.59 -8.74
CA GLU A 116 -0.58 -27.76 -7.31
C GLU A 116 0.64 -28.66 -7.01
N ILE A 117 1.32 -28.39 -5.90
CA ILE A 117 2.51 -29.15 -5.50
C ILE A 117 2.09 -30.19 -4.43
N THR A 118 1.38 -31.23 -4.90
CA THR A 118 1.00 -32.42 -4.14
C THR A 118 1.67 -33.66 -4.72
N LYS A 119 1.79 -34.71 -3.93
CA LYS A 119 2.40 -35.96 -4.41
C LYS A 119 1.67 -36.53 -5.63
N LYS A 120 0.31 -36.49 -5.62
CA LYS A 120 -0.54 -36.99 -6.72
C LYS A 120 -0.33 -36.14 -7.98
N ALA A 121 -0.45 -34.81 -7.86
CA ALA A 121 -0.34 -33.92 -9.02
C ALA A 121 1.06 -33.95 -9.64
N VAL A 122 2.12 -33.98 -8.82
CA VAL A 122 3.49 -34.11 -9.32
C VAL A 122 3.68 -35.44 -10.07
N ALA A 123 3.24 -36.57 -9.53
CA ALA A 123 3.34 -37.86 -10.22
C ALA A 123 2.62 -37.85 -11.57
N GLN A 124 1.37 -37.41 -11.62
CA GLN A 124 0.59 -37.29 -12.85
C GLN A 124 1.23 -36.36 -13.88
N ALA A 125 1.82 -35.25 -13.45
CA ALA A 125 2.49 -34.32 -14.36
C ALA A 125 3.71 -34.94 -15.06
N PHE A 126 4.45 -35.83 -14.40
CA PHE A 126 5.56 -36.54 -15.02
C PHE A 126 5.10 -37.58 -16.05
N GLU A 127 3.90 -38.15 -15.89
CA GLU A 127 3.29 -39.05 -16.89
C GLU A 127 2.85 -38.29 -18.16
N HIS A 128 2.58 -36.97 -18.03
CA HIS A 128 2.14 -36.13 -19.14
C HIS A 128 3.21 -35.09 -19.55
N ALA A 129 4.48 -35.45 -19.42
CA ALA A 129 5.58 -34.59 -19.85
C ALA A 129 5.49 -34.28 -21.34
N ARG A 130 5.74 -33.00 -21.72
CA ARG A 130 5.62 -32.48 -23.09
C ARG A 130 6.87 -31.75 -23.54
N ASP A 131 6.89 -31.31 -24.77
CA ASP A 131 7.87 -30.30 -25.21
C ASP A 131 7.54 -28.91 -24.67
N VAL A 132 8.55 -28.00 -24.74
CA VAL A 132 8.34 -26.58 -24.47
C VAL A 132 7.36 -26.00 -25.49
N ASP A 133 6.41 -25.24 -25.05
CA ASP A 133 5.40 -24.60 -25.88
C ASP A 133 5.96 -23.27 -26.44
N GLU A 134 6.24 -23.27 -27.74
CA GLU A 134 6.85 -22.12 -28.41
C GLU A 134 5.92 -20.89 -28.45
N ASN A 135 4.59 -21.08 -28.50
CA ASN A 135 3.64 -19.97 -28.51
C ASN A 135 3.67 -19.20 -27.18
N LEU A 136 3.68 -19.91 -26.06
CA LEU A 136 3.84 -19.31 -24.72
C LEU A 136 5.16 -18.57 -24.59
N VAL A 137 6.25 -19.12 -25.15
CA VAL A 137 7.57 -18.46 -25.20
C VAL A 137 7.51 -17.20 -26.03
N ASP A 138 6.92 -17.25 -27.20
CA ASP A 138 6.78 -16.13 -28.12
C ASP A 138 5.95 -15.00 -27.50
N ALA A 139 4.84 -15.32 -26.82
CA ALA A 139 4.02 -14.36 -26.11
C ALA A 139 4.81 -13.62 -25.01
N GLN A 140 5.58 -14.36 -24.20
CA GLN A 140 6.45 -13.77 -23.16
C GLN A 140 7.56 -12.92 -23.78
N GLN A 141 8.25 -13.44 -24.81
CA GLN A 141 9.32 -12.74 -25.52
C GLN A 141 8.81 -11.45 -26.16
N THR A 142 7.64 -11.47 -26.81
CA THR A 142 6.99 -10.31 -27.41
C THR A 142 6.74 -9.23 -26.37
N ARG A 143 6.16 -9.62 -25.24
CA ARG A 143 5.94 -8.70 -24.11
C ARG A 143 7.26 -8.09 -23.65
N ARG A 144 8.30 -8.91 -23.49
CA ARG A 144 9.63 -8.45 -23.05
C ARG A 144 10.25 -7.47 -24.02
N VAL A 145 10.11 -7.73 -25.34
CA VAL A 145 10.58 -6.85 -26.43
C VAL A 145 9.81 -5.52 -26.44
N LEU A 146 8.47 -5.55 -26.34
CA LEU A 146 7.63 -4.34 -26.24
C LEU A 146 8.06 -3.45 -25.06
N ASP A 147 8.17 -4.03 -23.87
CA ASP A 147 8.56 -3.29 -22.67
C ASP A 147 9.99 -2.74 -22.77
N ARG A 148 10.89 -3.46 -23.48
CA ARG A 148 12.24 -3.01 -23.76
C ARG A 148 12.26 -1.82 -24.71
N ILE A 149 11.55 -1.89 -25.83
CA ILE A 149 11.47 -0.81 -26.82
C ILE A 149 10.95 0.48 -26.18
N VAL A 150 9.79 0.40 -25.51
CA VAL A 150 9.17 1.54 -24.84
C VAL A 150 10.09 2.13 -23.77
N GLY A 151 10.60 1.27 -22.88
CA GLY A 151 11.44 1.71 -21.77
C GLY A 151 12.77 2.36 -22.20
N TYR A 152 13.43 1.80 -23.20
CA TYR A 152 14.74 2.27 -23.65
C TYR A 152 14.71 3.48 -24.58
N GLN A 153 13.62 3.67 -25.32
CA GLN A 153 13.51 4.80 -26.24
C GLN A 153 12.82 6.01 -25.58
N ILE A 154 11.81 5.82 -24.74
CA ILE A 154 11.13 6.96 -24.09
C ILE A 154 11.85 7.44 -22.83
N SER A 155 12.46 6.54 -22.02
CA SER A 155 13.09 6.97 -20.76
C SER A 155 14.23 7.99 -20.96
N PRO A 156 15.13 7.87 -21.95
CA PRO A 156 16.12 8.88 -22.26
C PRO A 156 15.52 10.24 -22.62
N LEU A 157 14.39 10.25 -23.34
CA LEU A 157 13.66 11.48 -23.66
C LEU A 157 13.15 12.18 -22.38
N LEU A 158 12.60 11.43 -21.43
CA LEU A 158 12.23 11.97 -20.11
C LEU A 158 13.45 12.49 -19.34
N TRP A 159 14.62 11.88 -19.49
CA TRP A 159 15.86 12.38 -18.85
C TRP A 159 16.36 13.70 -19.43
N ASP A 160 16.19 13.90 -20.72
CA ASP A 160 16.47 15.18 -21.36
C ASP A 160 15.47 16.26 -20.95
N LYS A 161 14.17 15.94 -21.04
CA LYS A 161 13.10 16.93 -20.87
C LYS A 161 12.76 17.24 -19.42
N VAL A 162 12.97 16.30 -18.49
CA VAL A 162 12.57 16.45 -17.07
C VAL A 162 13.76 16.22 -16.13
N ARG A 163 14.14 14.97 -15.86
CA ARG A 163 15.31 14.63 -15.01
C ARG A 163 15.76 13.19 -15.19
N ARG A 164 17.03 12.89 -14.88
CA ARG A 164 17.55 11.52 -14.87
C ARG A 164 16.84 10.64 -13.82
N GLY A 165 16.71 9.35 -14.15
CA GLY A 165 16.13 8.33 -13.28
C GLY A 165 14.62 8.13 -13.44
N LEU A 166 13.94 8.91 -14.27
CA LEU A 166 12.55 8.65 -14.67
C LEU A 166 12.51 7.51 -15.69
N SER A 167 11.40 6.81 -15.76
CA SER A 167 11.19 5.77 -16.76
C SER A 167 9.74 5.73 -17.24
N ALA A 168 9.57 5.51 -18.53
CA ALA A 168 8.28 5.13 -19.10
C ALA A 168 8.14 3.60 -19.10
N GLY A 169 6.93 3.12 -18.95
CA GLY A 169 6.59 1.72 -19.10
C GLY A 169 5.17 1.60 -19.60
N ARG A 170 4.92 0.73 -20.56
CA ARG A 170 3.64 0.62 -21.28
C ARG A 170 2.45 0.56 -20.32
N VAL A 171 2.42 -0.41 -19.43
CA VAL A 171 1.29 -0.62 -18.51
C VAL A 171 1.36 0.30 -17.27
N GLN A 172 2.57 0.55 -16.74
CA GLN A 172 2.76 1.41 -15.56
C GLN A 172 2.33 2.86 -15.81
N THR A 173 2.61 3.39 -17.01
CA THR A 173 2.20 4.76 -17.37
C THR A 173 0.67 4.87 -17.42
N VAL A 174 -0.02 3.85 -17.94
CA VAL A 174 -1.49 3.82 -17.96
C VAL A 174 -2.07 3.71 -16.54
N ALA A 175 -1.45 2.95 -15.65
CA ALA A 175 -1.86 2.93 -14.25
C ALA A 175 -1.70 4.30 -13.55
N VAL A 176 -0.63 5.04 -13.86
CA VAL A 176 -0.45 6.43 -13.38
C VAL A 176 -1.51 7.35 -13.99
N ARG A 177 -1.83 7.18 -15.28
CA ARG A 177 -2.89 7.93 -15.98
C ARG A 177 -4.23 7.80 -15.27
N LEU A 178 -4.66 6.57 -14.91
CA LEU A 178 -5.91 6.34 -14.18
C LEU A 178 -5.93 7.10 -12.83
N ILE A 179 -4.82 7.11 -12.09
CA ILE A 179 -4.72 7.84 -10.82
C ILE A 179 -4.78 9.36 -11.04
N VAL A 180 -4.11 9.87 -12.07
CA VAL A 180 -4.11 11.32 -12.41
C VAL A 180 -5.49 11.77 -12.88
N GLU A 181 -6.15 11.00 -13.76
CA GLU A 181 -7.50 11.29 -14.24
C GLU A 181 -8.50 11.32 -13.08
N ARG A 182 -8.45 10.31 -12.17
CA ARG A 182 -9.29 10.27 -10.97
C ARG A 182 -9.03 11.48 -10.05
N GLU A 183 -7.79 11.90 -9.87
CA GLU A 183 -7.47 13.10 -9.08
C GLU A 183 -8.08 14.35 -9.72
N ARG A 184 -8.04 14.47 -11.04
CA ARG A 184 -8.67 15.58 -11.78
C ARG A 184 -10.19 15.58 -11.64
N GLU A 185 -10.81 14.40 -11.70
CA GLU A 185 -12.25 14.25 -11.43
C GLU A 185 -12.60 14.75 -10.03
N VAL A 186 -11.83 14.35 -9.02
CA VAL A 186 -12.02 14.76 -7.62
C VAL A 186 -11.84 16.26 -7.44
N LEU A 187 -10.81 16.86 -8.05
CA LEU A 187 -10.54 18.29 -7.94
C LEU A 187 -11.56 19.15 -8.73
N ALA A 188 -12.09 18.65 -9.82
CA ALA A 188 -13.12 19.34 -10.62
C ALA A 188 -14.53 19.18 -10.04
N PHE A 189 -14.72 18.25 -9.11
CA PHE A 189 -16.03 17.95 -8.55
C PHE A 189 -16.58 19.13 -7.75
N ARG A 190 -17.86 19.41 -7.96
CA ARG A 190 -18.60 20.41 -7.20
C ARG A 190 -19.68 19.72 -6.40
N PRO A 191 -19.62 19.76 -5.05
CA PRO A 191 -20.65 19.21 -4.20
C PRO A 191 -22.01 19.87 -4.50
N VAL A 192 -23.05 19.05 -4.60
CA VAL A 192 -24.44 19.49 -4.74
C VAL A 192 -25.18 19.11 -3.47
N GLU A 193 -25.86 20.08 -2.87
CA GLU A 193 -26.68 19.88 -1.69
C GLU A 193 -27.90 19.02 -2.01
N TYR A 194 -28.25 18.14 -1.10
CA TYR A 194 -29.52 17.42 -1.08
C TYR A 194 -29.88 17.02 0.35
N TRP A 195 -31.15 16.72 0.57
CA TRP A 195 -31.67 16.32 1.87
C TRP A 195 -32.25 14.92 1.79
N THR A 196 -32.04 14.12 2.84
CA THR A 196 -32.81 12.90 3.09
C THR A 196 -33.82 13.18 4.21
N LEU A 197 -35.04 12.66 4.03
CA LEU A 197 -36.11 12.84 4.97
C LEU A 197 -36.54 11.46 5.45
N ASP A 198 -36.03 11.04 6.61
CA ASP A 198 -36.46 9.82 7.27
C ASP A 198 -37.55 10.15 8.28
N ALA A 199 -38.45 9.23 8.50
CA ALA A 199 -39.53 9.34 9.49
C ALA A 199 -39.51 8.14 10.45
N ALA A 200 -39.49 8.43 11.73
CA ALA A 200 -39.73 7.44 12.76
C ALA A 200 -41.23 7.28 12.94
N VAL A 201 -41.75 6.10 12.67
CA VAL A 201 -43.18 5.79 12.74
C VAL A 201 -43.46 4.56 13.61
N ALA A 202 -44.68 4.44 14.13
CA ALA A 202 -45.10 3.27 14.89
C ALA A 202 -46.53 2.86 14.51
N PRO A 203 -46.91 1.56 14.57
CA PRO A 203 -48.29 1.09 14.39
C PRO A 203 -49.25 1.67 15.43
N VAL A 204 -50.54 1.81 15.03
CA VAL A 204 -51.62 2.22 15.92
C VAL A 204 -52.45 0.97 16.23
N PRO A 205 -52.92 0.74 17.54
CA PRO A 205 -52.76 1.65 18.68
C PRO A 205 -51.36 1.64 19.33
N GLU A 206 -50.65 0.55 19.32
CA GLU A 206 -49.30 0.41 19.91
C GLU A 206 -48.42 -0.53 19.07
N GLY A 207 -47.12 -0.21 18.95
CA GLY A 207 -46.17 -1.06 18.30
C GLY A 207 -44.75 -0.44 18.36
N PRO A 208 -43.72 -1.24 18.08
CA PRO A 208 -42.33 -0.76 18.06
C PRO A 208 -42.12 0.29 16.96
N GLU A 209 -41.25 1.25 17.28
CA GLU A 209 -40.79 2.27 16.34
C GLU A 209 -39.94 1.62 15.23
N PHE A 210 -40.11 2.11 14.02
CA PHE A 210 -39.23 1.80 12.89
C PHE A 210 -39.01 3.04 11.99
N ILE A 211 -37.95 3.04 11.23
CA ILE A 211 -37.57 4.15 10.34
C ILE A 211 -38.05 3.87 8.92
N ALA A 212 -38.72 4.85 8.33
CA ALA A 212 -39.13 4.84 6.93
C ALA A 212 -38.47 6.00 6.18
N ARG A 213 -37.87 5.72 5.03
CA ARG A 213 -37.20 6.68 4.17
C ARG A 213 -38.15 7.28 3.18
N PHE A 214 -38.14 8.61 3.01
CA PHE A 214 -38.84 9.32 1.96
C PHE A 214 -38.34 8.92 0.58
N ILE A 215 -39.25 8.57 -0.35
CA ILE A 215 -38.89 8.15 -1.70
C ILE A 215 -39.56 8.96 -2.83
N GLY A 216 -40.53 9.85 -2.51
CA GLY A 216 -41.15 10.65 -3.54
C GLY A 216 -42.49 11.28 -3.12
N ILE A 217 -43.12 11.97 -4.09
CA ILE A 217 -44.40 12.62 -3.94
C ILE A 217 -45.32 12.21 -5.09
N ASP A 218 -46.55 11.80 -4.79
CA ASP A 218 -47.61 11.42 -5.75
C ASP A 218 -47.14 10.36 -6.76
N GLY A 219 -46.30 9.40 -6.31
CA GLY A 219 -45.73 8.35 -7.12
C GLY A 219 -44.48 8.76 -7.95
N THR A 220 -44.10 10.03 -7.92
CA THR A 220 -42.87 10.50 -8.55
C THR A 220 -41.72 10.35 -7.57
N ARG A 221 -40.72 9.52 -7.93
CA ARG A 221 -39.55 9.29 -7.06
C ARG A 221 -38.69 10.55 -6.93
N ALA A 222 -38.34 10.86 -5.65
CA ALA A 222 -37.26 11.75 -5.31
C ALA A 222 -35.99 10.88 -5.24
N GLU A 223 -35.08 10.98 -6.20
CA GLU A 223 -33.85 10.23 -6.22
C GLU A 223 -32.70 11.10 -5.69
N VAL A 224 -31.63 10.45 -5.16
CA VAL A 224 -30.37 11.14 -4.87
C VAL A 224 -29.94 11.88 -6.14
N PRO A 225 -29.46 13.15 -6.08
CA PRO A 225 -29.17 13.93 -7.25
C PRO A 225 -28.13 13.24 -8.15
N THR A 226 -28.63 12.57 -9.15
CA THR A 226 -27.90 12.35 -10.40
C THR A 226 -28.28 13.51 -11.32
N VAL A 227 -27.52 13.79 -12.36
CA VAL A 227 -27.71 14.93 -13.27
C VAL A 227 -29.17 15.05 -13.83
N SER A 228 -30.05 14.07 -13.59
CA SER A 228 -31.35 13.90 -14.20
C SER A 228 -32.52 13.58 -13.26
N ALA A 229 -32.35 13.52 -11.94
CA ALA A 229 -33.44 13.13 -11.04
C ALA A 229 -33.74 14.18 -9.96
N PRO A 230 -35.04 14.47 -9.70
CA PRO A 230 -35.45 15.41 -8.66
C PRO A 230 -35.15 14.81 -7.27
N SER A 231 -34.35 15.50 -6.52
CA SER A 231 -34.10 15.25 -5.10
C SER A 231 -34.80 16.32 -4.26
N VAL A 232 -34.71 16.22 -2.94
CA VAL A 232 -34.97 17.34 -2.03
C VAL A 232 -33.75 18.26 -2.08
N PRO A 233 -33.75 19.35 -2.86
CA PRO A 233 -32.51 20.02 -3.29
C PRO A 233 -31.99 21.03 -2.25
N ASP A 234 -32.85 21.47 -1.34
CA ASP A 234 -32.51 22.53 -0.40
C ASP A 234 -33.36 22.44 0.88
N GLN A 235 -32.93 23.17 1.91
CA GLN A 235 -33.58 23.25 3.19
C GLN A 235 -35.02 23.73 3.06
N LYS A 236 -35.31 24.71 2.20
CA LYS A 236 -36.67 25.26 2.03
C LYS A 236 -37.66 24.18 1.58
N THR A 237 -37.27 23.39 0.58
CA THR A 237 -38.09 22.26 0.08
C THR A 237 -38.24 21.20 1.16
N ALA A 238 -37.19 20.91 1.93
CA ALA A 238 -37.25 20.00 3.06
C ALA A 238 -38.28 20.50 4.13
N ASP A 239 -38.20 21.77 4.52
CA ASP A 239 -39.09 22.38 5.51
C ASP A 239 -40.55 22.38 5.04
N GLU A 240 -40.82 22.64 3.76
CA GLU A 240 -42.15 22.57 3.17
C GLU A 240 -42.74 21.16 3.26
N ILE A 241 -41.96 20.14 2.93
CA ILE A 241 -42.34 18.73 3.07
C ILE A 241 -42.59 18.38 4.53
N LEU A 242 -41.68 18.73 5.44
CA LEU A 242 -41.81 18.45 6.87
C LEU A 242 -43.09 19.04 7.47
N ALA A 243 -43.43 20.28 7.12
CA ALA A 243 -44.66 20.93 7.58
C ALA A 243 -45.95 20.23 7.06
N ALA A 244 -45.88 19.63 5.88
CA ALA A 244 -46.96 18.82 5.35
C ALA A 244 -47.08 17.45 6.05
N LEU A 245 -45.91 16.84 6.36
CA LEU A 245 -45.86 15.54 7.04
C LEU A 245 -46.42 15.57 8.47
N GLU A 246 -46.24 16.67 9.21
CA GLU A 246 -46.83 16.85 10.56
C GLU A 246 -48.33 16.74 10.57
N LYS A 247 -48.97 17.14 9.45
CA LYS A 247 -50.46 17.13 9.30
C LYS A 247 -50.94 15.89 8.57
N ALA A 248 -50.05 15.05 8.08
CA ALA A 248 -50.37 13.94 7.22
C ALA A 248 -51.00 12.77 8.02
N ARG A 249 -51.92 12.07 7.35
CA ARG A 249 -52.39 10.76 7.78
C ARG A 249 -51.47 9.71 7.25
N TRP A 250 -50.88 8.93 8.12
CA TRP A 250 -49.92 7.86 7.80
C TRP A 250 -50.62 6.50 7.75
N ALA A 251 -50.41 5.77 6.66
CA ALA A 251 -50.92 4.42 6.51
C ALA A 251 -49.98 3.55 5.65
N VAL A 252 -49.99 2.27 5.94
CA VAL A 252 -49.30 1.28 5.09
C VAL A 252 -50.06 1.15 3.77
N ARG A 253 -49.39 1.42 2.64
CA ARG A 253 -49.98 1.27 1.31
C ARG A 253 -49.92 -0.19 0.85
N SER A 254 -48.75 -0.83 1.03
CA SER A 254 -48.56 -2.25 0.68
C SER A 254 -47.39 -2.85 1.44
N VAL A 255 -47.49 -4.14 1.73
CA VAL A 255 -46.43 -4.96 2.32
C VAL A 255 -46.08 -6.08 1.36
N GLU A 256 -44.86 -6.02 0.83
CA GLU A 256 -44.30 -7.05 -0.04
C GLU A 256 -43.39 -7.94 0.77
N ARG A 257 -43.63 -9.25 0.79
CA ARG A 257 -42.76 -10.25 1.41
C ARG A 257 -42.20 -11.14 0.31
N LYS A 258 -40.86 -11.21 0.25
CA LYS A 258 -40.13 -12.02 -0.76
C LYS A 258 -38.99 -12.79 -0.08
N GLU A 259 -38.82 -14.03 -0.48
CA GLU A 259 -37.63 -14.78 -0.15
C GLU A 259 -36.51 -14.32 -1.09
N ARG A 260 -35.42 -13.78 -0.52
CA ARG A 260 -34.22 -13.36 -1.26
C ARG A 260 -33.10 -14.34 -1.00
N ARG A 261 -32.48 -14.80 -2.05
CA ARG A 261 -31.34 -15.74 -2.01
C ARG A 261 -30.06 -15.00 -2.37
N ARG A 262 -29.06 -15.05 -1.48
CA ARG A 262 -27.70 -14.58 -1.76
C ARG A 262 -26.83 -15.79 -2.09
N SER A 263 -26.40 -15.88 -3.35
CA SER A 263 -25.55 -16.98 -3.80
C SER A 263 -24.09 -16.78 -3.36
N PRO A 264 -23.35 -17.87 -3.12
CA PRO A 264 -21.93 -17.77 -2.81
C PRO A 264 -21.14 -17.30 -4.04
N ALA A 265 -20.08 -16.53 -3.78
CA ALA A 265 -19.19 -16.06 -4.83
C ALA A 265 -18.21 -17.16 -5.29
N PRO A 266 -17.65 -17.06 -6.53
CA PRO A 266 -16.72 -18.06 -7.07
C PRO A 266 -15.44 -18.16 -6.24
N PRO A 267 -14.67 -19.25 -6.37
CA PRO A 267 -13.31 -19.35 -5.83
C PRO A 267 -12.44 -18.20 -6.35
N PHE A 268 -11.34 -17.91 -5.67
CA PHE A 268 -10.51 -16.76 -6.00
C PHE A 268 -9.80 -16.88 -7.35
N THR A 269 -9.86 -15.79 -8.11
CA THR A 269 -8.83 -15.41 -9.09
C THR A 269 -7.75 -14.58 -8.39
N THR A 270 -6.62 -14.33 -9.05
CA THR A 270 -5.53 -13.47 -8.49
C THR A 270 -6.03 -12.09 -8.09
N SER A 271 -6.79 -11.43 -8.96
CA SER A 271 -7.30 -10.08 -8.70
C SER A 271 -8.27 -10.05 -7.51
N LYS A 272 -9.19 -11.02 -7.43
CA LYS A 272 -10.14 -11.11 -6.32
C LYS A 272 -9.45 -11.44 -4.99
N LEU A 273 -8.44 -12.33 -5.01
CA LEU A 273 -7.62 -12.59 -3.82
C LEU A 273 -6.88 -11.31 -3.35
N GLN A 274 -6.31 -10.54 -4.28
CA GLN A 274 -5.63 -9.27 -3.95
C GLN A 274 -6.60 -8.24 -3.35
N GLN A 275 -7.82 -8.13 -3.91
CA GLN A 275 -8.87 -7.24 -3.42
C GLN A 275 -9.30 -7.63 -1.99
N ASP A 276 -9.67 -8.88 -1.77
CA ASP A 276 -10.19 -9.35 -0.48
C ASP A 276 -9.08 -9.39 0.59
N ALA A 277 -7.84 -9.76 0.23
CA ALA A 277 -6.70 -9.68 1.14
C ALA A 277 -6.38 -8.23 1.55
N SER A 278 -6.56 -7.26 0.66
CA SER A 278 -6.41 -5.84 0.98
C SER A 278 -7.50 -5.38 1.96
N ARG A 279 -8.75 -5.76 1.73
CA ARG A 279 -9.91 -5.38 2.56
C ARG A 279 -9.88 -6.07 3.92
N GLN A 280 -9.88 -7.39 3.94
CA GLN A 280 -10.05 -8.18 5.17
C GLN A 280 -8.75 -8.30 5.98
N LEU A 281 -7.60 -8.45 5.31
CA LEU A 281 -6.32 -8.68 5.99
C LEU A 281 -5.46 -7.43 6.11
N GLY A 282 -5.75 -6.36 5.34
CA GLY A 282 -4.91 -5.16 5.25
C GLY A 282 -3.56 -5.44 4.57
N PHE A 283 -3.50 -6.44 3.69
CA PHE A 283 -2.28 -6.78 2.97
C PHE A 283 -2.16 -5.94 1.70
N SER A 284 -0.94 -5.44 1.43
CA SER A 284 -0.66 -4.88 0.11
C SER A 284 -0.64 -5.97 -0.96
N VAL A 285 -0.89 -5.60 -2.22
CA VAL A 285 -0.86 -6.54 -3.36
C VAL A 285 0.46 -7.32 -3.40
N LYS A 286 1.59 -6.65 -3.20
CA LYS A 286 2.92 -7.29 -3.11
C LYS A 286 3.01 -8.31 -1.98
N ARG A 287 2.49 -7.97 -0.79
CA ARG A 287 2.48 -8.87 0.37
C ARG A 287 1.59 -10.08 0.13
N THR A 288 0.42 -9.86 -0.45
CA THR A 288 -0.53 -10.91 -0.83
C THR A 288 0.13 -11.96 -1.72
N MET A 289 0.74 -11.51 -2.83
CA MET A 289 1.41 -12.43 -3.76
C MET A 289 2.60 -13.14 -3.13
N GLY A 290 3.40 -12.46 -2.31
CA GLY A 290 4.52 -13.08 -1.61
C GLY A 290 4.10 -14.13 -0.55
N VAL A 291 2.94 -13.97 0.08
CA VAL A 291 2.39 -14.98 1.01
C VAL A 291 1.80 -16.14 0.23
N ALA A 292 1.02 -15.88 -0.82
CA ALA A 292 0.42 -16.91 -1.67
C ALA A 292 1.49 -17.79 -2.32
N GLN A 293 2.60 -17.20 -2.83
CA GLN A 293 3.72 -17.94 -3.38
C GLN A 293 4.30 -18.94 -2.37
N ARG A 294 4.50 -18.53 -1.11
CA ARG A 294 5.00 -19.43 -0.06
C ARG A 294 4.02 -20.56 0.28
N LEU A 295 2.72 -20.30 0.23
CA LEU A 295 1.69 -21.34 0.44
C LEU A 295 1.66 -22.36 -0.72
N TYR A 296 1.87 -21.88 -1.96
CA TYR A 296 1.95 -22.72 -3.14
C TYR A 296 3.22 -23.57 -3.17
N GLU A 297 4.40 -22.97 -2.95
CA GLU A 297 5.70 -23.66 -3.04
C GLU A 297 5.90 -24.73 -1.95
N GLY A 298 5.20 -24.59 -0.84
CA GLY A 298 5.17 -25.57 0.25
C GLY A 298 5.52 -25.01 1.61
N VAL A 299 4.79 -25.50 2.59
CA VAL A 299 4.96 -25.23 4.02
C VAL A 299 5.33 -26.52 4.72
N ASP A 300 6.27 -26.46 5.65
CA ASP A 300 6.71 -27.62 6.44
C ASP A 300 5.69 -27.92 7.55
N LEU A 301 4.95 -29.03 7.38
CA LEU A 301 3.92 -29.50 8.33
C LEU A 301 4.46 -30.55 9.33
N GLY A 302 5.76 -30.52 9.61
CA GLY A 302 6.39 -31.42 10.59
C GLY A 302 6.54 -32.84 10.05
N SER A 303 5.82 -33.83 10.60
CA SER A 303 5.90 -35.24 10.18
C SER A 303 5.48 -35.46 8.73
N GLU A 304 4.54 -34.65 8.23
CA GLU A 304 4.10 -34.73 6.84
C GLU A 304 5.11 -34.08 5.87
N GLY A 305 6.01 -33.20 6.41
CA GLY A 305 7.05 -32.46 5.68
C GLY A 305 6.47 -31.33 4.85
N SER A 306 7.20 -30.86 3.82
CA SER A 306 6.80 -29.71 3.02
C SER A 306 5.67 -30.10 2.03
N ILE A 307 4.56 -29.35 2.04
CA ILE A 307 3.37 -29.55 1.20
C ILE A 307 2.90 -28.21 0.66
N GLY A 308 2.56 -28.15 -0.64
CA GLY A 308 1.85 -27.03 -1.23
C GLY A 308 0.42 -26.97 -0.73
N LEU A 309 0.05 -25.88 -0.07
CA LEU A 309 -1.26 -25.75 0.58
C LEU A 309 -2.33 -25.17 -0.33
N ILE A 310 -1.95 -24.48 -1.41
CA ILE A 310 -2.87 -23.89 -2.38
C ILE A 310 -2.45 -24.23 -3.80
N THR A 311 -3.40 -24.11 -4.74
CA THR A 311 -3.13 -24.14 -6.18
C THR A 311 -2.34 -22.94 -6.63
N TYR A 312 -1.86 -22.95 -7.86
CA TYR A 312 -1.10 -21.85 -8.46
C TYR A 312 -1.87 -20.52 -8.38
N MET A 313 -1.23 -19.49 -7.83
CA MET A 313 -1.89 -18.24 -7.43
C MET A 313 -1.95 -17.17 -8.52
N ARG A 314 -1.36 -17.38 -9.70
CA ARG A 314 -1.47 -16.47 -10.83
C ARG A 314 -2.45 -17.04 -11.84
N THR A 315 -3.72 -16.72 -11.68
CA THR A 315 -4.82 -17.24 -12.49
C THR A 315 -5.97 -16.24 -12.55
N ASP A 316 -6.62 -16.17 -13.67
CA ASP A 316 -7.89 -15.49 -13.90
C ASP A 316 -9.08 -16.48 -14.04
N SER A 317 -8.78 -17.77 -13.95
CA SER A 317 -9.78 -18.83 -14.03
C SER A 317 -10.52 -19.03 -12.71
N THR A 318 -11.81 -19.31 -12.80
CA THR A 318 -12.65 -19.75 -11.67
C THR A 318 -12.94 -21.27 -11.72
N ARG A 319 -12.34 -21.98 -12.67
CA ARG A 319 -12.50 -23.42 -12.85
C ARG A 319 -11.91 -24.19 -11.68
N VAL A 320 -12.55 -25.28 -11.29
CA VAL A 320 -12.09 -26.18 -10.24
C VAL A 320 -12.12 -27.62 -10.79
N SER A 321 -11.09 -28.41 -10.48
CA SER A 321 -11.02 -29.81 -10.89
C SER A 321 -12.15 -30.64 -10.27
N PRO A 322 -12.65 -31.66 -10.98
CA PRO A 322 -13.71 -32.54 -10.48
C PRO A 322 -13.35 -33.21 -9.15
N ASP A 323 -12.10 -33.62 -8.97
CA ASP A 323 -11.61 -34.24 -7.74
C ASP A 323 -11.72 -33.28 -6.54
N ALA A 324 -11.34 -32.00 -6.73
CA ALA A 324 -11.42 -30.99 -5.68
C ALA A 324 -12.89 -30.64 -5.33
N ILE A 325 -13.78 -30.61 -6.33
CA ILE A 325 -15.23 -30.44 -6.11
C ILE A 325 -15.76 -31.61 -5.29
N ALA A 326 -15.43 -32.84 -5.64
CA ALA A 326 -15.87 -34.02 -4.89
C ALA A 326 -15.38 -33.94 -3.43
N ALA A 327 -14.11 -33.69 -3.21
CA ALA A 327 -13.51 -33.61 -1.88
C ALA A 327 -14.14 -32.53 -0.98
N VAL A 328 -14.36 -31.33 -1.49
CA VAL A 328 -14.97 -30.26 -0.69
C VAL A 328 -16.45 -30.53 -0.41
N ARG A 329 -17.17 -31.13 -1.34
CA ARG A 329 -18.58 -31.51 -1.13
C ARG A 329 -18.71 -32.61 -0.09
N GLU A 330 -17.81 -33.59 -0.07
CA GLU A 330 -17.72 -34.62 0.97
C GLU A 330 -17.45 -33.98 2.34
N TRP A 331 -16.48 -33.02 2.41
CA TRP A 331 -16.17 -32.28 3.61
C TRP A 331 -17.39 -31.52 4.14
N ILE A 332 -18.10 -30.75 3.27
CA ILE A 332 -19.30 -29.97 3.63
C ILE A 332 -20.37 -30.91 4.19
N GLY A 333 -20.68 -32.01 3.49
CA GLY A 333 -21.70 -32.98 3.89
C GLY A 333 -21.38 -33.65 5.23
N GLY A 334 -20.11 -33.96 5.46
CA GLY A 334 -19.64 -34.64 6.67
C GLY A 334 -19.47 -33.73 7.88
N LYS A 335 -18.99 -32.50 7.70
CA LYS A 335 -18.67 -31.60 8.82
C LYS A 335 -19.74 -30.55 9.13
N LEU A 336 -20.43 -30.03 8.12
CA LEU A 336 -21.47 -29.00 8.30
C LEU A 336 -22.89 -29.57 8.23
N GLY A 337 -23.06 -30.68 7.51
CA GLY A 337 -24.36 -31.36 7.33
C GLY A 337 -24.92 -31.20 5.92
N LYS A 338 -25.78 -32.15 5.53
CA LYS A 338 -26.35 -32.21 4.18
C LYS A 338 -27.20 -30.99 3.80
N GLN A 339 -27.76 -30.27 4.76
CA GLN A 339 -28.54 -29.04 4.52
C GLN A 339 -27.71 -27.89 3.95
N TYR A 340 -26.39 -27.90 4.12
CA TYR A 340 -25.48 -26.90 3.56
C TYR A 340 -24.95 -27.27 2.16
N LEU A 341 -25.26 -28.45 1.68
CA LEU A 341 -24.78 -28.98 0.42
C LEU A 341 -25.88 -28.90 -0.65
N PRO A 342 -25.65 -28.16 -1.79
CA PRO A 342 -26.60 -28.14 -2.90
C PRO A 342 -26.66 -29.55 -3.58
N GLU A 343 -27.78 -29.87 -4.21
CA GLU A 343 -27.98 -31.16 -4.92
C GLU A 343 -26.90 -31.37 -5.99
N SER A 344 -26.65 -30.35 -6.79
CA SER A 344 -25.58 -30.34 -7.80
C SER A 344 -24.43 -29.42 -7.38
N ALA A 345 -23.23 -29.67 -7.91
CA ALA A 345 -22.08 -28.80 -7.71
C ALA A 345 -22.34 -27.39 -8.31
N ASN A 346 -21.85 -26.37 -7.61
CA ASN A 346 -21.86 -25.02 -8.15
C ASN A 346 -20.74 -24.86 -9.19
N PHE A 347 -21.10 -24.49 -10.41
CA PHE A 347 -20.15 -24.18 -11.49
C PHE A 347 -20.16 -22.69 -11.80
N TYR A 348 -18.98 -22.12 -11.93
CA TYR A 348 -18.78 -20.70 -12.22
C TYR A 348 -18.18 -20.54 -13.62
N ARG A 349 -18.75 -19.64 -14.40
CA ARG A 349 -18.20 -19.34 -15.72
C ARG A 349 -16.97 -18.46 -15.57
N SER A 350 -15.84 -18.87 -16.13
CA SER A 350 -14.70 -17.99 -16.38
C SER A 350 -15.06 -16.94 -17.43
N LYS A 351 -14.35 -15.81 -17.46
CA LYS A 351 -14.46 -14.85 -18.58
C LYS A 351 -14.11 -15.58 -19.87
N LYS A 352 -14.65 -15.12 -21.03
CA LYS A 352 -14.44 -15.77 -22.34
C LYS A 352 -12.97 -15.96 -22.70
N ASP A 353 -12.10 -15.08 -22.19
CA ASP A 353 -10.68 -15.00 -22.50
C ASP A 353 -9.80 -15.51 -21.36
N ALA A 354 -10.39 -16.21 -20.37
CA ALA A 354 -9.61 -16.84 -19.29
C ALA A 354 -8.86 -18.06 -19.81
N GLN A 355 -7.60 -18.20 -19.43
CA GLN A 355 -6.78 -19.36 -19.79
C GLN A 355 -7.41 -20.64 -19.23
N ASP A 356 -8.03 -21.43 -20.09
CA ASP A 356 -8.75 -22.67 -19.70
C ASP A 356 -7.85 -23.73 -19.05
N ALA A 357 -6.53 -23.62 -19.22
CA ALA A 357 -5.55 -24.53 -18.62
C ALA A 357 -5.38 -24.35 -17.09
N HIS A 358 -5.76 -23.17 -16.55
CA HIS A 358 -5.56 -22.86 -15.13
C HIS A 358 -6.76 -23.22 -14.27
N GLU A 359 -6.51 -23.48 -12.99
CA GLU A 359 -7.53 -23.60 -11.95
C GLU A 359 -7.61 -22.34 -11.09
N ALA A 360 -8.75 -22.15 -10.43
CA ALA A 360 -8.93 -21.14 -9.39
C ALA A 360 -7.97 -21.35 -8.20
N ILE A 361 -7.72 -20.31 -7.43
CA ILE A 361 -6.94 -20.39 -6.19
C ILE A 361 -7.80 -21.08 -5.12
N ARG A 362 -7.39 -22.25 -4.71
CA ARG A 362 -8.08 -23.09 -3.72
C ARG A 362 -7.07 -23.84 -2.82
N PRO A 363 -7.48 -24.35 -1.66
CA PRO A 363 -6.67 -25.31 -0.91
C PRO A 363 -6.45 -26.58 -1.74
N THR A 364 -5.28 -27.19 -1.63
CA THR A 364 -4.96 -28.48 -2.27
C THR A 364 -5.72 -29.64 -1.63
N ASN A 365 -6.03 -29.53 -0.34
CA ASN A 365 -6.83 -30.48 0.41
C ASN A 365 -7.78 -29.76 1.38
N PRO A 366 -9.12 -29.83 1.21
CA PRO A 366 -10.07 -29.19 2.11
C PRO A 366 -10.07 -29.74 3.53
N GLU A 367 -9.61 -30.99 3.75
CA GLU A 367 -9.46 -31.60 5.08
C GLU A 367 -8.40 -30.91 5.93
N MET A 368 -7.44 -30.20 5.32
CA MET A 368 -6.44 -29.41 6.07
C MET A 368 -7.07 -28.12 6.59
N HIS A 369 -7.90 -28.25 7.63
CA HIS A 369 -8.55 -27.07 8.22
C HIS A 369 -7.53 -26.05 8.74
N PRO A 370 -7.69 -24.75 8.45
CA PRO A 370 -6.72 -23.72 8.83
C PRO A 370 -6.33 -23.70 10.31
N ASP A 371 -7.29 -23.93 11.20
CA ASP A 371 -7.05 -23.90 12.65
C ASP A 371 -6.24 -25.13 13.14
N GLU A 372 -6.37 -26.27 12.47
CA GLU A 372 -5.61 -27.50 12.81
C GLU A 372 -4.14 -27.38 12.43
N ILE A 373 -3.84 -26.75 11.28
CA ILE A 373 -2.47 -26.57 10.81
C ILE A 373 -1.83 -25.26 11.25
N ARG A 374 -2.55 -24.43 12.02
CA ARG A 374 -2.11 -23.09 12.46
C ARG A 374 -0.69 -23.08 13.08
N ARG A 375 -0.36 -24.11 13.86
CA ARG A 375 0.95 -24.24 14.55
C ARG A 375 2.16 -24.27 13.60
N PHE A 376 1.94 -24.60 12.33
CA PHE A 376 2.99 -24.69 11.31
C PHE A 376 3.06 -23.43 10.45
N LEU A 377 2.03 -22.58 10.50
CA LEU A 377 1.91 -21.37 9.69
C LEU A 377 2.38 -20.13 10.44
N SER A 378 3.02 -19.21 9.74
CA SER A 378 3.14 -17.83 10.24
C SER A 378 1.75 -17.20 10.33
N ASP A 379 1.60 -16.13 11.10
CA ASP A 379 0.32 -15.42 11.22
C ASP A 379 -0.21 -14.93 9.85
N GLU A 380 0.69 -14.45 8.98
CA GLU A 380 0.34 -14.04 7.62
C GLU A 380 -0.14 -15.22 6.75
N GLN A 381 0.57 -16.35 6.82
CA GLN A 381 0.20 -17.57 6.09
C GLN A 381 -1.12 -18.12 6.58
N TYR A 382 -1.34 -18.16 7.89
CA TYR A 382 -2.60 -18.62 8.47
C TYR A 382 -3.80 -17.77 8.01
N ARG A 383 -3.68 -16.45 8.11
CA ARG A 383 -4.78 -15.53 7.71
C ARG A 383 -5.08 -15.65 6.22
N MET A 384 -4.06 -15.74 5.38
CA MET A 384 -4.21 -15.90 3.93
C MET A 384 -4.80 -17.27 3.56
N TYR A 385 -4.28 -18.35 4.15
CA TYR A 385 -4.78 -19.68 3.90
C TYR A 385 -6.24 -19.83 4.36
N LYS A 386 -6.59 -19.28 5.53
CA LYS A 386 -7.95 -19.26 6.05
C LYS A 386 -8.91 -18.54 5.10
N LEU A 387 -8.52 -17.38 4.57
CA LEU A 387 -9.30 -16.62 3.59
C LEU A 387 -9.57 -17.44 2.32
N ILE A 388 -8.53 -18.07 1.76
CA ILE A 388 -8.63 -18.91 0.56
C ILE A 388 -9.50 -20.16 0.81
N TRP A 389 -9.27 -20.83 1.93
CA TRP A 389 -10.02 -22.02 2.34
C TRP A 389 -11.50 -21.73 2.53
N GLN A 390 -11.83 -20.69 3.28
CA GLN A 390 -13.21 -20.29 3.55
C GLN A 390 -13.96 -19.92 2.26
N ARG A 391 -13.33 -19.16 1.36
CA ARG A 391 -13.92 -18.79 0.06
C ARG A 391 -14.19 -20.02 -0.80
N PHE A 392 -13.27 -20.96 -0.85
CA PHE A 392 -13.42 -22.19 -1.63
C PHE A 392 -14.55 -23.06 -1.09
N VAL A 393 -14.58 -23.33 0.21
CA VAL A 393 -15.66 -24.11 0.84
C VAL A 393 -17.01 -23.44 0.60
N ALA A 394 -17.11 -22.13 0.90
CA ALA A 394 -18.33 -21.35 0.70
C ALA A 394 -18.84 -21.43 -0.75
N SER A 395 -17.93 -21.45 -1.75
CA SER A 395 -18.30 -21.52 -3.16
C SER A 395 -19.11 -22.78 -3.52
N GLN A 396 -18.98 -23.85 -2.77
CA GLN A 396 -19.69 -25.13 -3.00
C GLN A 396 -20.85 -25.35 -2.03
N MET A 397 -21.26 -24.32 -1.28
CA MET A 397 -22.38 -24.36 -0.35
C MET A 397 -23.67 -23.80 -0.99
N VAL A 398 -24.80 -24.03 -0.31
CA VAL A 398 -26.10 -23.46 -0.69
C VAL A 398 -26.14 -21.95 -0.43
N PRO A 399 -26.99 -21.20 -1.16
CA PRO A 399 -27.22 -19.78 -0.89
C PRO A 399 -27.68 -19.50 0.53
N ALA A 400 -27.35 -18.32 1.05
CA ALA A 400 -28.03 -17.76 2.21
C ALA A 400 -29.43 -17.28 1.80
N VAL A 401 -30.42 -17.48 2.70
CA VAL A 401 -31.82 -17.16 2.44
C VAL A 401 -32.29 -16.15 3.44
N TYR A 402 -32.88 -15.07 2.94
CA TYR A 402 -33.46 -13.99 3.72
C TYR A 402 -34.94 -13.89 3.43
N ASP A 403 -35.74 -13.69 4.48
CA ASP A 403 -37.11 -13.20 4.35
C ASP A 403 -37.07 -11.67 4.35
N GLN A 404 -37.22 -11.07 3.17
CA GLN A 404 -37.22 -9.62 2.99
C GLN A 404 -38.64 -9.10 2.97
N THR A 405 -38.91 -8.11 3.83
CA THR A 405 -40.20 -7.39 3.88
C THR A 405 -39.95 -5.95 3.47
N THR A 406 -40.62 -5.53 2.39
CA THR A 406 -40.64 -4.14 1.95
C THR A 406 -42.02 -3.55 2.24
N VAL A 407 -42.04 -2.45 2.99
CA VAL A 407 -43.26 -1.74 3.36
C VAL A 407 -43.27 -0.41 2.64
N ASN A 408 -44.26 -0.18 1.79
CA ASN A 408 -44.54 1.12 1.20
C ASN A 408 -45.60 1.83 2.04
N ILE A 409 -45.31 3.07 2.40
CA ILE A 409 -46.12 3.89 3.33
C ILE A 409 -46.55 5.15 2.63
N ALA A 410 -47.76 5.56 2.81
CA ALA A 410 -48.33 6.83 2.32
C ALA A 410 -48.59 7.76 3.52
N ALA A 411 -47.99 8.95 3.45
CA ALA A 411 -48.35 10.07 4.33
C ALA A 411 -49.15 11.06 3.51
N THR A 412 -50.45 11.14 3.74
CA THR A 412 -51.41 11.94 2.92
C THR A 412 -51.86 13.18 3.68
N SER A 413 -51.59 14.35 3.12
CA SER A 413 -52.11 15.64 3.57
C SER A 413 -52.77 16.40 2.38
N ASP A 414 -52.13 17.41 1.86
CA ASP A 414 -52.44 18.10 0.59
C ASP A 414 -52.03 17.28 -0.64
N ARG A 415 -50.97 16.49 -0.49
CA ARG A 415 -50.41 15.54 -1.46
C ARG A 415 -50.14 14.22 -0.78
N THR A 416 -49.70 13.24 -1.56
CA THR A 416 -49.26 11.95 -1.01
C THR A 416 -47.74 11.89 -1.02
N TYR A 417 -47.16 11.81 0.17
CA TYR A 417 -45.70 11.63 0.36
C TYR A 417 -45.40 10.15 0.54
N ASP A 418 -44.62 9.64 -0.35
CA ASP A 418 -44.28 8.20 -0.40
C ASP A 418 -43.05 7.91 0.44
N PHE A 419 -43.18 6.95 1.34
CA PHE A 419 -42.09 6.43 2.17
C PHE A 419 -41.91 4.95 1.95
N ARG A 420 -40.71 4.47 2.19
CA ARG A 420 -40.38 3.04 2.11
C ARG A 420 -39.46 2.63 3.23
N THR A 421 -39.68 1.44 3.75
CA THR A 421 -38.72 0.76 4.62
C THR A 421 -38.56 -0.68 4.17
N THR A 422 -37.36 -1.22 4.35
CA THR A 422 -37.04 -2.62 4.01
C THR A 422 -36.35 -3.25 5.21
N GLY A 423 -36.89 -4.36 5.67
CA GLY A 423 -36.28 -5.21 6.70
C GLY A 423 -35.98 -6.58 6.14
N SER A 424 -34.87 -7.17 6.55
CA SER A 424 -34.47 -8.52 6.14
C SER A 424 -34.13 -9.36 7.36
N VAL A 425 -34.68 -10.54 7.43
CA VAL A 425 -34.40 -11.52 8.50
C VAL A 425 -33.70 -12.71 7.88
N LEU A 426 -32.54 -13.09 8.42
CA LEU A 426 -31.79 -14.25 7.96
C LEU A 426 -32.57 -15.51 8.35
N LYS A 427 -33.11 -16.21 7.35
CA LYS A 427 -33.88 -17.45 7.51
C LYS A 427 -32.95 -18.68 7.54
N PHE A 428 -31.94 -18.65 6.69
CA PHE A 428 -30.95 -19.72 6.63
C PHE A 428 -29.58 -19.13 6.24
N ASP A 429 -28.55 -19.43 7.01
CA ASP A 429 -27.21 -18.84 6.87
C ASP A 429 -26.44 -19.34 5.64
N GLY A 430 -26.72 -20.54 5.12
CA GLY A 430 -26.08 -21.07 3.95
C GLY A 430 -24.57 -20.92 4.00
N PHE A 431 -23.95 -20.39 2.93
CA PHE A 431 -22.50 -20.18 2.84
C PHE A 431 -21.95 -19.18 3.86
N LEU A 432 -22.77 -18.29 4.41
CA LEU A 432 -22.35 -17.32 5.44
C LEU A 432 -21.89 -18.00 6.72
N LYS A 433 -22.23 -19.29 6.93
CA LYS A 433 -21.69 -20.12 8.01
C LYS A 433 -20.15 -20.14 8.02
N VAL A 434 -19.54 -20.03 6.85
CA VAL A 434 -18.09 -20.19 6.66
C VAL A 434 -17.42 -18.89 6.22
N TYR A 435 -18.08 -18.09 5.39
CA TYR A 435 -17.47 -16.95 4.73
C TYR A 435 -18.38 -15.73 4.68
N HIS A 436 -17.84 -14.57 5.13
CA HIS A 436 -18.45 -13.26 4.98
C HIS A 436 -17.61 -12.42 4.03
N GLU A 437 -18.22 -11.84 3.00
CA GLU A 437 -17.59 -10.93 2.06
C GLU A 437 -17.66 -9.49 2.61
N GLU A 438 -16.49 -8.83 2.75
CA GLU A 438 -16.45 -7.40 3.08
C GLU A 438 -16.46 -6.59 1.78
N THR A 439 -17.40 -5.66 1.63
CA THR A 439 -17.49 -4.71 0.51
C THR A 439 -16.91 -3.35 0.92
N ASP A 440 -16.47 -2.53 -0.06
CA ASP A 440 -15.96 -1.17 0.19
C ASP A 440 -17.07 -0.16 0.46
N THR A 441 -18.31 -0.50 0.11
CA THR A 441 -19.54 0.28 0.34
C THR A 441 -20.44 -0.49 1.29
N ALA A 442 -21.10 0.22 2.22
CA ALA A 442 -22.20 -0.38 2.97
C ALA A 442 -23.29 -0.73 1.94
N ASP A 443 -23.51 -2.02 1.70
CA ASP A 443 -24.61 -2.45 0.86
C ASP A 443 -25.93 -2.09 1.56
N GLU A 444 -26.92 -1.64 0.79
CA GLU A 444 -28.29 -1.43 1.30
C GLU A 444 -28.83 -2.68 2.03
N ASP A 445 -28.29 -3.84 1.69
CA ASP A 445 -28.58 -5.11 2.32
C ASP A 445 -28.10 -5.20 3.78
N ASP A 446 -26.95 -4.61 4.11
CA ASP A 446 -26.42 -4.59 5.47
C ASP A 446 -27.23 -3.65 6.39
N GLU A 447 -27.81 -2.58 5.84
CA GLU A 447 -28.75 -1.71 6.55
C GLU A 447 -30.10 -2.40 6.74
N ALA A 448 -30.63 -3.09 5.73
CA ALA A 448 -31.87 -3.84 5.80
C ALA A 448 -31.81 -4.99 6.84
N LEU A 449 -30.64 -5.60 7.04
CA LEU A 449 -30.41 -6.63 8.07
C LEU A 449 -30.48 -6.09 9.50
N LYS A 450 -30.25 -4.80 9.70
CA LYS A 450 -30.31 -4.14 11.01
C LYS A 450 -31.72 -3.72 11.40
N ASN A 451 -32.66 -3.66 10.43
CA ASN A 451 -34.01 -3.16 10.62
C ASN A 451 -35.01 -4.33 10.82
N ALA A 452 -35.29 -4.66 12.07
CA ALA A 452 -36.38 -5.58 12.41
C ALA A 452 -37.71 -4.78 12.30
N LEU A 453 -38.54 -5.10 11.28
CA LEU A 453 -39.86 -4.49 11.12
C LEU A 453 -40.91 -5.24 11.95
N PRO A 454 -41.85 -4.50 12.56
CA PRO A 454 -43.02 -5.11 13.20
C PRO A 454 -43.92 -5.85 12.18
N PRO A 455 -44.80 -6.73 12.61
CA PRO A 455 -45.77 -7.33 11.74
C PRO A 455 -46.75 -6.24 11.27
N LEU A 456 -46.77 -5.97 9.96
CA LEU A 456 -47.59 -4.97 9.30
C LEU A 456 -48.43 -5.60 8.18
N SER A 457 -49.58 -5.01 7.92
CA SER A 457 -50.51 -5.37 6.84
C SER A 457 -50.92 -4.14 6.03
N ASP A 458 -51.41 -4.38 4.82
CA ASP A 458 -51.94 -3.33 3.96
C ASP A 458 -53.10 -2.60 4.67
N GLY A 459 -53.06 -1.27 4.69
CA GLY A 459 -54.02 -0.39 5.27
C GLY A 459 -53.81 -0.09 6.78
N ASP A 460 -52.82 -0.69 7.42
CA ASP A 460 -52.53 -0.42 8.83
C ASP A 460 -52.22 1.07 9.03
N ALA A 461 -52.88 1.66 10.06
CA ALA A 461 -52.61 3.04 10.43
C ALA A 461 -51.28 3.16 11.18
N LEU A 462 -50.57 4.19 10.85
CA LEU A 462 -49.29 4.53 11.48
C LEU A 462 -49.36 5.89 12.15
N ARG A 463 -48.56 6.08 13.19
CA ARG A 463 -48.39 7.36 13.89
C ARG A 463 -46.93 7.84 13.63
N LEU A 464 -46.81 9.05 13.14
CA LEU A 464 -45.52 9.73 13.11
C LEU A 464 -45.05 10.05 14.52
N LEU A 465 -43.86 9.66 14.87
CA LEU A 465 -43.23 9.96 16.16
C LEU A 465 -42.34 11.19 16.04
N ARG A 466 -41.47 11.20 15.01
CA ARG A 466 -40.59 12.32 14.68
C ARG A 466 -40.11 12.19 13.24
N THR A 467 -39.80 13.31 12.66
CA THR A 467 -39.07 13.39 11.38
C THR A 467 -37.57 13.51 11.63
N LEU A 468 -36.75 12.99 10.71
CA LEU A 468 -35.30 12.96 10.78
C LEU A 468 -34.74 13.55 9.48
N PRO A 469 -34.75 14.89 9.33
CA PRO A 469 -34.12 15.52 8.17
C PRO A 469 -32.61 15.54 8.33
N GLU A 470 -31.89 15.14 7.27
CA GLU A 470 -30.43 15.19 7.23
C GLU A 470 -29.95 15.89 5.96
N GLN A 471 -29.08 16.88 6.13
CA GLN A 471 -28.43 17.58 5.04
C GLN A 471 -27.22 16.78 4.55
N HIS A 472 -27.13 16.59 3.24
CA HIS A 472 -26.02 15.92 2.58
C HIS A 472 -25.50 16.77 1.44
N PHE A 473 -24.25 16.47 1.06
CA PHE A 473 -23.65 16.94 -0.17
C PHE A 473 -23.15 15.74 -0.97
N THR A 474 -23.32 15.78 -2.28
CA THR A 474 -22.76 14.76 -3.14
C THR A 474 -21.25 14.70 -2.95
N GLU A 475 -20.68 13.48 -2.95
CA GLU A 475 -19.26 13.25 -2.77
C GLU A 475 -18.57 12.99 -4.13
N PRO A 476 -17.30 13.40 -4.27
CA PRO A 476 -16.53 13.06 -5.46
C PRO A 476 -16.31 11.55 -5.55
N PRO A 477 -16.01 11.02 -6.76
CA PRO A 477 -15.66 9.62 -6.88
C PRO A 477 -14.44 9.28 -6.01
N PRO A 478 -14.46 8.17 -5.26
CA PRO A 478 -13.40 7.85 -4.33
C PRO A 478 -12.07 7.63 -5.05
N ARG A 479 -10.97 8.14 -4.50
CA ARG A 479 -9.62 7.84 -4.98
C ARG A 479 -9.34 6.35 -4.87
N TYR A 480 -8.55 5.81 -5.80
CA TYR A 480 -8.20 4.40 -5.78
C TYR A 480 -7.40 4.01 -4.53
N ASN A 481 -7.76 2.87 -3.95
CA ASN A 481 -6.88 2.09 -3.07
C ASN A 481 -6.24 0.94 -3.87
N GLU A 482 -5.43 0.08 -3.22
CA GLU A 482 -4.81 -1.05 -3.94
C GLU A 482 -5.86 -2.02 -4.51
N ALA A 483 -6.94 -2.29 -3.78
CA ALA A 483 -8.01 -3.19 -4.21
C ALA A 483 -8.79 -2.61 -5.41
N SER A 484 -9.24 -1.35 -5.30
CA SER A 484 -10.02 -0.71 -6.36
C SER A 484 -9.18 -0.41 -7.62
N LEU A 485 -7.86 -0.15 -7.46
CA LEU A 485 -6.98 0.00 -8.63
C LEU A 485 -6.76 -1.34 -9.35
N VAL A 486 -6.57 -2.45 -8.62
CA VAL A 486 -6.50 -3.79 -9.24
C VAL A 486 -7.80 -4.12 -9.96
N LYS A 487 -8.95 -3.82 -9.33
CA LYS A 487 -10.28 -4.03 -9.94
C LYS A 487 -10.42 -3.23 -11.24
N GLU A 488 -10.05 -1.95 -11.24
CA GLU A 488 -10.13 -1.08 -12.43
C GLU A 488 -9.23 -1.58 -13.56
N LEU A 489 -7.98 -1.99 -13.23
CA LEU A 489 -7.04 -2.56 -14.20
C LEU A 489 -7.61 -3.85 -14.83
N GLU A 490 -8.18 -4.74 -14.01
CA GLU A 490 -8.81 -5.98 -14.46
C GLU A 490 -10.04 -5.72 -15.35
N GLU A 491 -10.92 -4.80 -14.94
CA GLU A 491 -12.16 -4.48 -15.68
C GLU A 491 -11.86 -3.84 -17.04
N ARG A 492 -10.77 -3.08 -17.14
CA ARG A 492 -10.30 -2.48 -18.40
C ARG A 492 -9.38 -3.40 -19.21
N GLY A 493 -9.08 -4.62 -18.76
CA GLY A 493 -8.17 -5.54 -19.45
C GLY A 493 -6.69 -5.14 -19.43
N ILE A 494 -6.30 -4.21 -18.54
CA ILE A 494 -4.94 -3.64 -18.44
C ILE A 494 -4.08 -4.50 -17.51
N GLY A 495 -3.07 -5.15 -18.04
CA GLY A 495 -2.23 -6.10 -17.30
C GLY A 495 -2.87 -7.48 -17.17
N ARG A 496 -2.19 -8.38 -16.47
CA ARG A 496 -2.59 -9.79 -16.25
C ARG A 496 -2.25 -10.19 -14.80
N PRO A 497 -2.72 -11.34 -14.30
CA PRO A 497 -2.46 -11.82 -12.94
C PRO A 497 -0.99 -11.76 -12.51
N SER A 498 -0.07 -12.00 -13.42
CA SER A 498 1.38 -11.92 -13.16
C SER A 498 1.90 -10.49 -12.96
N THR A 499 1.17 -9.45 -13.41
CA THR A 499 1.70 -8.07 -13.51
C THR A 499 1.06 -7.05 -12.56
N TYR A 500 -0.14 -7.27 -12.02
CA TYR A 500 -0.80 -6.29 -11.13
C TYR A 500 0.11 -5.86 -9.98
N SER A 501 0.74 -6.80 -9.30
CA SER A 501 1.64 -6.51 -8.18
C SER A 501 2.88 -5.69 -8.58
N SER A 502 3.47 -5.99 -9.74
CA SER A 502 4.64 -5.27 -10.27
C SER A 502 4.27 -3.86 -10.71
N ILE A 503 3.11 -3.66 -11.36
CA ILE A 503 2.60 -2.35 -11.77
C ILE A 503 2.46 -1.44 -10.55
N ILE A 504 1.68 -1.87 -9.55
CA ILE A 504 1.41 -1.09 -8.33
C ILE A 504 2.69 -0.82 -7.52
N THR A 505 3.62 -1.77 -7.47
CA THR A 505 4.91 -1.56 -6.81
C THR A 505 5.76 -0.54 -7.56
N THR A 506 5.84 -0.66 -8.89
CA THR A 506 6.69 0.18 -9.73
C THR A 506 6.26 1.65 -9.70
N ILE A 507 4.94 1.96 -9.77
CA ILE A 507 4.47 3.35 -9.72
C ILE A 507 4.79 4.03 -8.38
N GLN A 508 4.84 3.26 -7.28
CA GLN A 508 5.24 3.76 -5.96
C GLN A 508 6.77 3.88 -5.84
N ASP A 509 7.53 2.88 -6.28
CA ASP A 509 9.01 2.87 -6.25
C ASP A 509 9.60 3.98 -7.14
N ARG A 510 8.89 4.36 -8.21
CA ARG A 510 9.24 5.49 -9.09
C ARG A 510 8.75 6.84 -8.57
N GLU A 511 8.05 6.86 -7.44
CA GLU A 511 7.46 8.07 -6.86
C GLU A 511 6.45 8.76 -7.79
N TYR A 512 5.79 8.04 -8.71
CA TYR A 512 4.75 8.60 -9.57
C TYR A 512 3.39 8.69 -8.86
N ALA A 513 3.15 7.79 -7.93
CA ALA A 513 2.01 7.83 -7.03
C ALA A 513 2.46 7.55 -5.59
N THR A 514 1.77 8.16 -4.64
CA THR A 514 1.99 7.89 -3.22
C THR A 514 0.69 7.38 -2.59
N LYS A 515 0.80 6.54 -1.58
CA LYS A 515 -0.36 6.02 -0.84
C LYS A 515 -0.44 6.68 0.53
N VAL A 516 -1.61 7.21 0.88
CA VAL A 516 -1.86 7.89 2.16
C VAL A 516 -3.08 7.25 2.84
N PRO A 517 -2.96 6.76 4.07
CA PRO A 517 -1.70 6.49 4.78
C PRO A 517 -0.86 5.40 4.07
N PRO A 518 0.47 5.41 4.22
CA PRO A 518 1.35 4.51 3.45
C PRO A 518 1.21 3.04 3.85
N THR A 519 0.68 2.75 5.03
CA THR A 519 0.50 1.39 5.57
C THR A 519 -0.87 1.24 6.21
N GLY A 520 -1.40 0.02 6.23
CA GLY A 520 -2.68 -0.29 6.85
C GLY A 520 -3.88 -0.31 5.88
N ARG A 521 -5.07 -0.50 6.44
CA ARG A 521 -6.33 -0.47 5.69
C ARG A 521 -6.69 0.97 5.30
N GLY A 522 -7.31 1.15 4.15
CA GLY A 522 -7.89 2.45 3.73
C GLY A 522 -6.93 3.43 3.06
N GLY A 523 -5.66 3.08 2.83
CA GLY A 523 -4.73 3.96 2.12
C GLY A 523 -5.15 4.22 0.68
N ARG A 524 -5.26 5.51 0.27
CA ARG A 524 -5.64 5.95 -1.07
C ARG A 524 -4.42 6.43 -1.86
N PHE A 525 -4.44 6.21 -3.17
CA PHE A 525 -3.41 6.70 -4.08
C PHE A 525 -3.65 8.16 -4.44
N PHE A 526 -2.57 8.93 -4.41
CA PHE A 526 -2.49 10.29 -4.90
C PHE A 526 -1.37 10.36 -5.93
N PRO A 527 -1.57 11.03 -7.07
CA PRO A 527 -0.47 11.28 -7.97
C PRO A 527 0.51 12.24 -7.30
N THR A 528 1.79 12.03 -7.52
CA THR A 528 2.79 13.03 -7.13
C THR A 528 2.89 14.10 -8.22
N GLU A 529 3.47 15.25 -7.90
CA GLU A 529 3.72 16.29 -8.88
C GLU A 529 4.52 15.78 -10.09
N ILE A 530 5.57 14.99 -9.82
CA ILE A 530 6.36 14.38 -10.89
C ILE A 530 5.57 13.33 -11.66
N GLY A 531 4.69 12.56 -10.99
CA GLY A 531 3.79 11.61 -11.63
C GLY A 531 2.83 12.28 -12.60
N THR A 532 2.23 13.41 -12.19
CA THR A 532 1.33 14.22 -13.05
C THR A 532 2.07 14.77 -14.27
N VAL A 533 3.26 15.35 -14.07
CA VAL A 533 4.07 15.91 -15.18
C VAL A 533 4.50 14.83 -16.16
N VAL A 534 4.98 13.68 -15.66
CA VAL A 534 5.37 12.55 -16.53
C VAL A 534 4.16 12.02 -17.29
N ASN A 535 3.00 11.88 -16.62
CA ASN A 535 1.75 11.49 -17.26
C ASN A 535 1.39 12.43 -18.41
N ASP A 536 1.37 13.75 -18.16
CA ASP A 536 0.95 14.75 -19.15
C ASP A 536 1.89 14.79 -20.36
N LEU A 537 3.18 14.67 -20.11
CA LEU A 537 4.17 14.58 -21.18
C LEU A 537 4.00 13.30 -22.02
N LEU A 538 3.78 12.16 -21.37
CA LEU A 538 3.67 10.88 -22.07
C LEU A 538 2.33 10.75 -22.81
N VAL A 539 1.22 11.03 -22.15
CA VAL A 539 -0.12 10.95 -22.80
C VAL A 539 -0.28 11.99 -23.91
N GLY A 540 0.28 13.20 -23.71
CA GLY A 540 0.21 14.27 -24.73
C GLY A 540 1.09 14.03 -25.96
N ASN A 541 2.18 13.27 -25.86
CA ASN A 541 3.11 13.02 -26.97
C ASN A 541 3.05 11.59 -27.53
N PHE A 542 2.43 10.66 -26.80
CA PHE A 542 2.21 9.27 -27.20
C PHE A 542 0.75 8.87 -26.93
N PRO A 543 -0.21 9.57 -27.56
CA PRO A 543 -1.63 9.38 -27.28
C PRO A 543 -2.11 7.96 -27.61
N TYR A 544 -1.54 7.33 -28.65
CA TYR A 544 -1.88 5.97 -29.08
C TYR A 544 -1.29 4.92 -28.13
N ILE A 545 0.02 5.00 -27.81
CA ILE A 545 0.73 3.99 -27.03
C ILE A 545 0.25 3.91 -25.58
N PHE A 546 -0.12 5.06 -24.97
CA PHE A 546 -0.60 5.13 -23.58
C PHE A 546 -2.13 5.27 -23.50
N ASP A 547 -2.83 4.92 -24.58
CA ASP A 547 -4.28 4.77 -24.54
C ASP A 547 -4.68 3.52 -23.75
N THR A 548 -5.76 3.62 -22.96
CA THR A 548 -6.25 2.52 -22.12
C THR A 548 -6.81 1.37 -22.94
N ALA A 549 -7.60 1.65 -23.98
CA ALA A 549 -8.20 0.64 -24.84
C ALA A 549 -7.13 -0.03 -25.71
N TYR A 550 -6.17 0.73 -26.22
CA TYR A 550 -5.05 0.18 -26.98
C TYR A 550 -4.15 -0.72 -26.11
N THR A 551 -3.91 -0.34 -24.85
CA THR A 551 -3.15 -1.18 -23.91
C THR A 551 -3.86 -2.50 -23.63
N ALA A 552 -5.18 -2.48 -23.47
CA ALA A 552 -5.99 -3.68 -23.31
C ALA A 552 -5.91 -4.57 -24.55
N LYS A 553 -6.08 -3.97 -25.75
CA LYS A 553 -5.96 -4.68 -27.02
C LYS A 553 -4.61 -5.38 -27.19
N LEU A 554 -3.50 -4.70 -26.84
CA LEU A 554 -2.17 -5.33 -26.88
C LEU A 554 -2.03 -6.53 -25.91
N GLU A 555 -2.71 -6.50 -24.76
CA GLU A 555 -2.73 -7.66 -23.86
C GLU A 555 -3.58 -8.82 -24.42
N GLU A 556 -4.63 -8.53 -25.19
CA GLU A 556 -5.42 -9.54 -25.91
C GLU A 556 -4.62 -10.12 -27.08
N GLU A 557 -3.94 -9.30 -27.89
CA GLU A 557 -3.06 -9.74 -28.97
C GLU A 557 -1.90 -10.63 -28.45
N LEU A 558 -1.38 -10.36 -27.22
CA LEU A 558 -0.40 -11.23 -26.57
C LEU A 558 -1.01 -12.58 -26.16
N ASP A 559 -2.27 -12.63 -25.77
CA ASP A 559 -2.99 -13.87 -25.48
C ASP A 559 -3.30 -14.64 -26.79
N ASP A 560 -3.60 -13.93 -27.89
CA ASP A 560 -3.77 -14.55 -29.22
C ASP A 560 -2.46 -15.16 -29.77
N ILE A 561 -1.28 -14.59 -29.43
CA ILE A 561 0.01 -15.25 -29.73
C ILE A 561 0.15 -16.52 -28.90
N GLU A 562 -0.21 -16.50 -27.63
CA GLU A 562 -0.20 -17.67 -26.74
C GLU A 562 -1.06 -18.81 -27.27
N ASP A 563 -2.22 -18.47 -27.82
CA ASP A 563 -3.14 -19.42 -28.48
C ASP A 563 -2.69 -19.84 -29.90
N GLY A 564 -1.63 -19.26 -30.44
CA GLY A 564 -1.14 -19.53 -31.80
C GLY A 564 -1.99 -18.93 -32.92
N LYS A 565 -2.87 -17.97 -32.61
CA LYS A 565 -3.75 -17.29 -33.57
C LYS A 565 -3.04 -16.14 -34.29
N GLU A 566 -2.04 -15.52 -33.67
CA GLU A 566 -1.27 -14.40 -34.20
C GLU A 566 0.23 -14.65 -34.13
N ARG A 567 0.98 -14.08 -35.07
CA ARG A 567 2.44 -14.15 -35.09
C ARG A 567 3.04 -12.96 -34.34
N TRP A 568 3.95 -13.23 -33.41
CA TRP A 568 4.62 -12.23 -32.59
C TRP A 568 5.32 -11.11 -33.39
N THR A 569 5.88 -11.47 -34.56
CA THR A 569 6.57 -10.51 -35.46
C THR A 569 5.61 -9.52 -36.10
N ASP A 570 4.36 -9.92 -36.37
CA ASP A 570 3.37 -9.08 -37.03
C ASP A 570 2.80 -8.06 -36.05
N LEU A 571 2.53 -8.47 -34.79
CA LEU A 571 2.20 -7.57 -33.70
C LEU A 571 3.29 -6.51 -33.49
N LEU A 572 4.58 -6.93 -33.41
CA LEU A 572 5.67 -5.99 -33.18
C LEU A 572 5.87 -5.00 -34.33
N LYS A 573 5.67 -5.43 -35.61
CA LYS A 573 5.71 -4.53 -36.77
C LYS A 573 4.60 -3.48 -36.71
N GLY A 574 3.38 -3.91 -36.40
CA GLY A 574 2.23 -3.00 -36.24
C GLY A 574 2.47 -1.97 -35.15
N PHE A 575 2.88 -2.44 -33.95
CA PHE A 575 3.22 -1.58 -32.83
C PHE A 575 4.32 -0.58 -33.17
N TYR A 576 5.46 -1.07 -33.71
CA TYR A 576 6.65 -0.24 -33.91
C TYR A 576 6.44 0.83 -34.96
N GLY A 577 5.60 0.59 -35.95
CA GLY A 577 5.28 1.60 -36.96
C GLY A 577 4.68 2.86 -36.36
N HIS A 578 3.64 2.72 -35.52
CA HIS A 578 3.03 3.83 -34.79
C HIS A 578 3.98 4.45 -33.76
N PHE A 579 4.67 3.61 -33.01
CA PHE A 579 5.58 4.05 -31.97
C PHE A 579 6.74 4.90 -32.50
N GLU A 580 7.37 4.50 -33.61
CA GLU A 580 8.47 5.24 -34.23
C GLU A 580 8.05 6.64 -34.69
N GLU A 581 6.85 6.75 -35.22
CA GLU A 581 6.28 8.02 -35.66
C GLU A 581 6.00 8.97 -34.47
N GLU A 582 5.32 8.46 -33.42
CA GLU A 582 5.10 9.24 -32.20
C GLU A 582 6.42 9.65 -31.52
N LEU A 583 7.42 8.76 -31.49
CA LEU A 583 8.73 9.05 -30.91
C LEU A 583 9.43 10.21 -31.64
N LYS A 584 9.46 10.19 -32.97
CA LYS A 584 10.04 11.27 -33.81
C LYS A 584 9.35 12.61 -33.56
N GLN A 585 8.03 12.61 -33.37
CA GLN A 585 7.28 13.81 -33.04
C GLN A 585 7.57 14.28 -31.62
N ALA A 586 7.63 13.37 -30.65
CA ALA A 586 7.93 13.67 -29.27
C ALA A 586 9.33 14.27 -29.08
N GLU A 587 10.34 13.76 -29.77
CA GLU A 587 11.70 14.33 -29.74
C GLU A 587 11.74 15.80 -30.11
N LYS A 588 10.91 16.21 -31.09
CA LYS A 588 10.84 17.58 -31.59
C LYS A 588 9.96 18.48 -30.75
N HIS A 589 8.80 17.98 -30.33
CA HIS A 589 7.71 18.81 -29.78
C HIS A 589 7.51 18.66 -28.28
N MET A 590 8.03 17.60 -27.64
CA MET A 590 7.87 17.40 -26.19
C MET A 590 8.44 18.56 -25.40
N ARG A 591 7.59 19.16 -24.54
CA ARG A 591 7.92 20.29 -23.67
C ARG A 591 9.12 19.99 -22.76
N ASN A 592 10.08 20.90 -22.70
CA ASN A 592 11.27 20.74 -21.87
C ASN A 592 11.05 21.37 -20.49
N ILE A 593 10.60 20.58 -19.54
CA ILE A 593 10.30 20.98 -18.18
C ILE A 593 11.56 21.41 -17.41
N LYS A 594 12.70 20.77 -17.68
CA LYS A 594 13.98 21.07 -17.03
C LYS A 594 14.48 22.49 -17.29
N ARG A 595 14.13 23.05 -18.44
CA ARG A 595 14.54 24.42 -18.86
C ARG A 595 13.43 25.44 -18.70
N MET A 596 12.26 25.00 -18.21
CA MET A 596 11.09 25.83 -18.09
C MET A 596 11.25 26.81 -16.92
N GLU A 597 10.94 28.05 -17.16
CA GLU A 597 10.79 29.12 -16.17
C GLU A 597 9.43 29.76 -16.40
N GLU A 598 8.48 29.47 -15.53
CA GLU A 598 7.17 30.13 -15.60
C GLU A 598 7.21 31.39 -14.70
N PRO A 599 6.98 32.58 -15.24
CA PRO A 599 6.92 33.78 -14.44
C PRO A 599 5.72 33.72 -13.49
N THR A 600 5.88 34.28 -12.30
CA THR A 600 4.83 34.39 -11.30
C THR A 600 4.63 35.87 -10.92
N ASP A 601 3.50 36.19 -10.30
CA ASP A 601 3.21 37.53 -9.80
C ASP A 601 3.93 37.83 -8.47
N GLU A 602 4.57 36.80 -7.86
CA GLU A 602 5.32 36.97 -6.61
C GLU A 602 6.70 37.60 -6.84
N LYS A 603 7.13 38.44 -5.88
CA LYS A 603 8.45 39.04 -5.88
C LYS A 603 9.38 38.37 -4.88
N CYS A 604 10.66 38.38 -5.18
CA CYS A 604 11.69 37.84 -4.31
C CYS A 604 11.89 38.73 -3.06
N ASP A 605 11.83 38.11 -1.87
CA ASP A 605 11.98 38.81 -0.58
C ASP A 605 13.38 39.40 -0.36
N LEU A 606 14.41 38.88 -1.09
CA LEU A 606 15.79 39.36 -0.96
C LEU A 606 16.15 40.50 -1.89
N CYS A 607 15.67 40.49 -3.14
CA CYS A 607 16.11 41.42 -4.16
C CYS A 607 14.98 42.10 -4.93
N GLY A 608 13.72 41.83 -4.64
CA GLY A 608 12.54 42.41 -5.30
C GLY A 608 12.28 41.94 -6.74
N SER A 609 13.17 41.14 -7.34
CA SER A 609 12.95 40.56 -8.69
C SER A 609 11.77 39.59 -8.72
N PRO A 610 11.11 39.44 -9.89
CA PRO A 610 10.04 38.44 -9.99
C PRO A 610 10.51 37.04 -9.62
N LEU A 611 9.65 36.25 -8.97
CA LEU A 611 9.87 34.80 -8.81
C LEU A 611 9.46 34.08 -10.10
N VAL A 612 10.17 33.00 -10.39
CA VAL A 612 9.85 32.08 -11.48
C VAL A 612 9.72 30.67 -10.92
N LEU A 613 8.74 29.93 -11.44
CA LEU A 613 8.60 28.50 -11.13
C LEU A 613 9.64 27.71 -11.92
N LYS A 614 10.49 26.98 -11.22
CA LYS A 614 11.53 26.10 -11.78
C LYS A 614 11.35 24.67 -11.30
N TRP A 615 11.90 23.73 -12.05
CA TRP A 615 11.90 22.30 -11.70
C TRP A 615 13.27 21.86 -11.19
N GLY A 616 13.26 21.26 -10.01
CA GLY A 616 14.45 20.69 -9.35
C GLY A 616 14.36 19.20 -9.14
N LYS A 617 15.35 18.68 -8.42
CA LYS A 617 15.42 17.25 -8.09
C LYS A 617 14.21 16.75 -7.28
N PHE A 618 13.57 17.61 -6.51
CA PHE A 618 12.51 17.27 -5.56
C PHE A 618 11.12 17.80 -5.97
N GLY A 619 10.95 18.24 -7.19
CA GLY A 619 9.72 18.85 -7.72
C GLY A 619 9.88 20.30 -8.11
N SER A 620 8.75 20.99 -8.32
CA SER A 620 8.74 22.43 -8.63
C SER A 620 9.06 23.27 -7.39
N PHE A 621 9.71 24.41 -7.60
CA PHE A 621 10.02 25.39 -6.58
C PHE A 621 10.05 26.81 -7.18
N PHE A 622 9.70 27.78 -6.38
CA PHE A 622 9.88 29.17 -6.78
C PHE A 622 11.32 29.57 -6.57
N ALA A 623 11.91 30.20 -7.57
CA ALA A 623 13.24 30.78 -7.49
C ALA A 623 13.19 32.23 -7.95
N CYS A 624 14.09 33.05 -7.42
CA CYS A 624 14.29 34.39 -7.97
C CYS A 624 14.66 34.28 -9.46
N SER A 625 14.14 35.16 -10.31
CA SER A 625 14.53 35.20 -11.72
C SER A 625 16.03 35.42 -11.92
N ALA A 626 16.73 35.99 -10.92
CA ALA A 626 18.17 36.14 -10.84
C ALA A 626 18.88 34.87 -10.24
N TYR A 627 18.19 33.73 -10.03
CA TYR A 627 18.77 32.49 -9.53
C TYR A 627 19.51 31.75 -10.65
N GLY A 628 20.80 31.52 -10.45
CA GLY A 628 21.61 30.71 -11.36
C GLY A 628 23.08 31.15 -11.35
N LYS A 629 23.98 30.24 -11.67
CA LYS A 629 25.40 30.55 -11.86
C LYS A 629 25.67 30.71 -13.34
N GLU A 630 25.56 31.93 -13.86
CA GLU A 630 26.12 32.28 -15.16
C GLU A 630 27.65 32.30 -15.04
N LYS A 631 28.35 31.82 -16.08
CA LYS A 631 29.82 31.83 -16.06
C LYS A 631 30.33 33.27 -16.10
N PRO A 632 31.25 33.65 -15.20
CA PRO A 632 31.87 34.96 -15.23
C PRO A 632 32.43 35.32 -16.61
N VAL A 633 32.24 36.56 -17.00
CA VAL A 633 32.81 37.10 -18.27
C VAL A 633 34.03 37.95 -17.92
N ALA A 634 35.21 37.41 -18.20
CA ALA A 634 36.46 38.15 -18.06
C ALA A 634 36.57 39.22 -19.15
N VAL A 635 36.92 40.44 -18.77
CA VAL A 635 37.12 41.58 -19.66
C VAL A 635 38.60 41.92 -19.68
N SER A 636 39.26 41.75 -20.85
CA SER A 636 40.66 42.13 -21.00
C SER A 636 40.80 43.59 -21.45
N ALA A 637 41.81 44.29 -20.92
CA ALA A 637 42.12 45.66 -21.30
C ALA A 637 42.40 45.80 -22.81
N THR A 638 43.05 44.80 -23.39
CA THR A 638 43.36 44.79 -24.84
C THR A 638 42.07 44.67 -25.66
N ALA A 639 41.14 43.78 -25.28
CA ALA A 639 39.86 43.64 -25.99
C ALA A 639 38.98 44.89 -25.84
N TRP A 640 38.96 45.52 -24.66
CA TRP A 640 38.24 46.74 -24.40
C TRP A 640 38.76 47.93 -25.24
N LYS A 641 40.09 48.15 -25.26
CA LYS A 641 40.72 49.20 -26.10
C LYS A 641 40.45 48.96 -27.59
N LYS A 642 40.34 47.73 -28.04
CA LYS A 642 40.11 47.39 -29.46
C LYS A 642 38.65 47.64 -29.88
N ASP A 643 37.68 47.22 -29.10
CA ASP A 643 36.26 47.42 -29.40
C ASP A 643 35.41 47.26 -28.13
N ALA A 644 35.25 48.38 -27.40
CA ALA A 644 34.43 48.37 -26.18
C ALA A 644 32.94 48.03 -26.43
N LYS A 645 32.40 48.41 -27.62
CA LYS A 645 31.01 48.09 -27.98
C LYS A 645 30.78 46.56 -28.10
N LYS A 646 31.75 45.86 -28.73
CA LYS A 646 31.70 44.39 -28.92
C LYS A 646 31.87 43.63 -27.60
N VAL A 647 32.70 44.18 -26.70
CA VAL A 647 32.86 43.59 -25.35
C VAL A 647 31.59 43.76 -24.55
N MET A 648 30.97 44.95 -24.56
CA MET A 648 29.68 45.20 -23.90
C MET A 648 28.59 44.28 -24.43
N ALA A 649 28.45 44.16 -25.75
CA ALA A 649 27.47 43.24 -26.34
C ALA A 649 27.68 41.79 -25.90
N ARG A 650 28.95 41.32 -25.82
CA ARG A 650 29.27 39.96 -25.33
C ARG A 650 28.91 39.80 -23.86
N VAL A 651 29.05 40.81 -23.00
CA VAL A 651 28.65 40.74 -21.60
C VAL A 651 27.14 40.66 -21.50
N GLU A 652 26.42 41.53 -22.20
CA GLU A 652 24.97 41.64 -22.22
C GLU A 652 24.26 40.45 -22.89
N GLU A 653 24.95 39.76 -23.82
CA GLU A 653 24.47 38.48 -24.38
C GLU A 653 24.42 37.36 -23.33
N LYS A 654 25.37 37.40 -22.38
CA LYS A 654 25.52 36.30 -21.39
C LYS A 654 24.96 36.65 -20.02
N LEU A 655 24.93 37.91 -19.63
CA LEU A 655 24.53 38.36 -18.29
C LEU A 655 23.42 39.39 -18.39
N LYS A 656 22.47 39.33 -17.43
CA LYS A 656 21.36 40.27 -17.29
C LYS A 656 21.57 41.15 -16.06
N TYR A 657 21.15 42.43 -16.13
CA TYR A 657 21.24 43.32 -14.98
C TYR A 657 20.29 42.87 -13.87
N PRO A 658 20.67 43.03 -12.58
CA PRO A 658 21.93 43.56 -12.09
C PRO A 658 23.12 42.58 -12.26
N VAL A 659 24.32 43.13 -12.46
CA VAL A 659 25.58 42.38 -12.55
C VAL A 659 26.60 42.92 -11.54
N THR A 660 27.55 42.12 -11.12
CA THR A 660 28.68 42.55 -10.30
C THR A 660 29.94 42.68 -11.14
N VAL A 661 30.62 43.78 -10.97
CA VAL A 661 31.97 44.04 -11.54
C VAL A 661 32.98 43.70 -10.43
N LYS A 662 33.73 42.63 -10.61
CA LYS A 662 34.85 42.24 -9.73
C LYS A 662 36.13 42.75 -10.32
N THR A 663 36.88 43.53 -9.53
CA THR A 663 38.19 43.97 -9.88
C THR A 663 39.22 43.40 -8.94
N THR A 664 40.26 42.75 -9.48
CA THR A 664 41.33 42.12 -8.71
C THR A 664 42.63 42.84 -8.92
N GLU A 665 43.29 43.25 -7.84
CA GLU A 665 44.63 43.93 -7.85
C GLU A 665 45.78 42.89 -7.97
N GLU A 666 47.01 43.34 -8.10
CA GLU A 666 48.18 42.46 -8.17
C GLU A 666 48.46 41.72 -6.86
N ASP A 667 48.01 42.25 -5.73
CA ASP A 667 48.10 41.60 -4.40
C ASP A 667 46.98 40.62 -4.10
N GLU A 668 46.17 40.22 -5.10
CA GLU A 668 45.00 39.33 -5.00
C GLU A 668 43.81 39.93 -4.22
N SER A 669 43.89 41.22 -3.77
CA SER A 669 42.71 41.87 -3.20
C SER A 669 41.61 42.04 -4.25
N THR A 670 40.36 41.78 -3.89
CA THR A 670 39.23 41.83 -4.81
C THR A 670 38.19 42.84 -4.30
N THR A 671 37.88 43.83 -5.11
CA THR A 671 36.73 44.72 -4.89
C THR A 671 35.56 44.33 -5.76
N VAL A 672 34.35 44.40 -5.22
CA VAL A 672 33.10 43.99 -5.89
C VAL A 672 32.13 45.16 -5.90
N ALA A 673 31.65 45.55 -7.07
CA ALA A 673 30.64 46.60 -7.21
C ALA A 673 29.43 46.04 -7.97
N GLU A 674 28.24 46.21 -7.38
CA GLU A 674 26.98 45.86 -8.05
C GLU A 674 26.54 46.98 -8.98
N VAL A 675 26.05 46.64 -10.15
CA VAL A 675 25.76 47.52 -11.26
C VAL A 675 24.41 47.18 -11.87
N HIS A 676 23.54 48.17 -11.97
CA HIS A 676 22.15 48.00 -12.38
C HIS A 676 21.86 48.48 -13.82
N THR A 677 22.76 49.27 -14.39
CA THR A 677 22.56 49.81 -15.72
C THR A 677 23.76 49.60 -16.64
N ARG A 678 23.54 49.73 -17.94
CA ARG A 678 24.58 49.64 -18.96
C ARG A 678 25.62 50.75 -18.80
N ALA A 679 25.19 51.98 -18.40
CA ALA A 679 26.07 53.12 -18.21
C ALA A 679 27.04 52.88 -17.04
N GLU A 680 26.52 52.42 -15.89
CA GLU A 680 27.31 52.07 -14.72
C GLU A 680 28.27 50.90 -15.02
N LEU A 681 27.84 49.87 -15.74
CA LEU A 681 28.70 48.78 -16.15
C LEU A 681 29.87 49.26 -16.99
N LYS A 682 29.59 50.11 -17.98
CA LYS A 682 30.61 50.67 -18.84
C LYS A 682 31.62 51.48 -18.03
N GLN A 683 31.15 52.38 -17.16
CA GLN A 683 31.95 53.20 -16.28
C GLN A 683 32.80 52.35 -15.30
N GLY A 684 32.20 51.33 -14.68
CA GLY A 684 32.91 50.41 -13.77
C GLY A 684 34.05 49.67 -14.44
N ILE A 685 33.83 49.18 -15.65
CA ILE A 685 34.85 48.48 -16.44
C ILE A 685 35.97 49.48 -16.85
N GLU A 686 35.60 50.65 -17.34
CA GLU A 686 36.57 51.70 -17.76
C GLU A 686 37.45 52.12 -16.60
N THR A 687 36.87 52.42 -15.45
CA THR A 687 37.61 52.85 -14.25
C THR A 687 38.58 51.72 -13.78
N ALA A 688 38.11 50.48 -13.72
CA ALA A 688 38.94 49.34 -13.29
C ALA A 688 40.09 49.04 -14.25
N LEU A 689 39.85 49.06 -15.57
CA LEU A 689 40.87 48.82 -16.57
C LEU A 689 41.86 50.00 -16.68
N GLY A 690 41.43 51.27 -16.38
CA GLY A 690 42.27 52.42 -16.33
C GLY A 690 43.34 52.39 -15.24
N THR A 691 43.06 51.65 -14.15
CA THR A 691 43.99 51.41 -13.04
C THR A 691 44.79 50.10 -13.15
N GLY A 692 44.76 49.42 -14.30
CA GLY A 692 45.55 48.22 -14.57
C GLY A 692 44.95 46.89 -13.95
N ARG A 693 43.83 46.99 -13.30
CA ARG A 693 43.21 45.87 -12.61
C ARG A 693 42.58 44.82 -13.55
N LYS A 694 42.56 43.53 -13.14
CA LYS A 694 41.78 42.49 -13.82
C LYS A 694 40.30 42.67 -13.56
N VAL A 695 39.49 42.63 -14.61
CA VAL A 695 38.03 42.84 -14.51
C VAL A 695 37.30 41.57 -14.89
N THR A 696 36.37 41.15 -14.03
CA THR A 696 35.44 40.07 -14.30
C THR A 696 34.01 40.52 -13.99
N VAL A 697 33.12 40.35 -14.93
CA VAL A 697 31.69 40.67 -14.74
C VAL A 697 30.94 39.36 -14.46
N GLU A 698 30.20 39.37 -13.37
CA GLU A 698 29.41 38.20 -12.93
C GLU A 698 27.94 38.59 -12.80
N GLN A 699 27.07 37.63 -13.02
CA GLN A 699 25.64 37.81 -12.73
C GLN A 699 25.45 37.94 -11.21
N VAL A 700 24.69 38.94 -10.78
CA VAL A 700 24.23 38.98 -9.40
C VAL A 700 23.28 37.78 -9.22
N SER A 701 23.74 36.75 -8.56
CA SER A 701 22.92 35.59 -8.28
C SER A 701 22.19 35.78 -6.95
N CYS A 702 20.88 35.91 -7.00
CA CYS A 702 20.06 35.82 -5.81
C CYS A 702 19.86 34.36 -5.45
N GLY A 703 20.27 33.92 -4.26
CA GLY A 703 20.12 32.54 -3.79
C GLY A 703 18.72 32.21 -3.26
N PHE A 704 17.74 33.09 -3.46
CA PHE A 704 16.39 32.89 -2.90
C PHE A 704 15.64 31.79 -3.62
N THR A 705 15.16 30.85 -2.83
CA THR A 705 14.24 29.79 -3.29
C THR A 705 13.15 29.56 -2.23
N LYS A 706 11.92 29.34 -2.69
CA LYS A 706 10.75 29.04 -1.87
C LYS A 706 10.11 27.74 -2.37
N GLU A 707 9.72 26.84 -1.49
CA GLU A 707 9.01 25.63 -1.91
C GLU A 707 7.65 25.97 -2.52
N ASN A 708 7.27 25.26 -3.58
CA ASN A 708 5.91 25.35 -4.13
C ASN A 708 4.96 24.45 -3.31
N HIS A 709 4.26 25.06 -2.35
CA HIS A 709 3.29 24.33 -1.52
C HIS A 709 1.99 24.00 -2.28
N ALA A 710 1.62 24.76 -3.30
CA ALA A 710 0.42 24.54 -4.09
C ALA A 710 0.46 23.26 -4.96
N ALA A 711 1.68 22.77 -5.26
CA ALA A 711 1.87 21.53 -6.00
C ALA A 711 1.79 20.25 -5.14
N LYS A 712 1.61 20.39 -3.83
CA LYS A 712 1.41 19.26 -2.93
C LYS A 712 -0.09 19.03 -2.82
N PRO A 713 -0.60 17.77 -2.94
CA PRO A 713 -2.00 17.52 -2.65
C PRO A 713 -2.30 18.02 -1.24
N ASP A 714 -3.36 18.79 -1.12
CA ASP A 714 -3.78 19.38 0.17
C ASP A 714 -4.25 18.21 1.07
N LEU A 715 -3.34 17.69 1.86
CA LEU A 715 -3.59 16.60 2.81
C LEU A 715 -4.45 17.08 4.00
N GLN A 716 -4.82 18.37 4.00
CA GLN A 716 -5.51 19.02 5.13
C GLN A 716 -7.04 19.05 5.00
N ALA A 717 -7.61 18.72 3.84
CA ALA A 717 -9.06 18.90 3.63
C ALA A 717 -9.95 17.79 4.22
N SER A 718 -9.41 16.63 4.63
CA SER A 718 -10.19 15.53 5.20
C SER A 718 -9.90 15.21 6.68
N ASP A 719 -8.88 15.84 7.30
CA ASP A 719 -8.47 15.59 8.68
C ASP A 719 -8.50 16.86 9.56
N ALA A 720 -9.45 17.75 9.33
CA ALA A 720 -9.59 19.02 10.08
C ALA A 720 -9.87 18.84 11.59
N GLN A 721 -9.91 17.62 12.10
CA GLN A 721 -10.02 17.35 13.55
C GLN A 721 -8.72 16.88 14.21
N ASN A 722 -7.64 16.59 13.42
CA ASN A 722 -6.32 16.16 13.96
C ASN A 722 -5.16 16.72 13.15
N GLY A 723 -5.08 18.04 12.99
CA GLY A 723 -3.92 18.71 12.39
C GLY A 723 -2.64 18.39 13.18
N PRO A 724 -1.46 18.21 12.54
CA PRO A 724 -0.20 18.06 13.26
C PRO A 724 -0.01 19.33 14.11
N ALA A 725 0.15 19.13 15.42
CA ALA A 725 0.50 20.21 16.32
C ALA A 725 1.76 20.93 15.80
N GLU A 726 1.75 22.26 15.77
CA GLU A 726 2.90 23.07 15.41
C GLU A 726 4.12 22.63 16.22
N GLU A 727 5.14 22.09 15.55
CA GLU A 727 6.40 21.71 16.19
C GLU A 727 7.35 22.91 16.23
N TYR A 728 7.81 23.25 17.42
CA TYR A 728 8.73 24.37 17.65
C TYR A 728 10.19 23.91 17.77
N CYS A 729 11.09 24.71 17.24
CA CYS A 729 12.52 24.49 17.33
C CYS A 729 12.99 24.56 18.79
N GLU A 730 13.65 23.52 19.29
CA GLU A 730 14.15 23.42 20.66
C GLU A 730 15.21 24.47 21.01
N ASN A 731 15.89 25.03 20.02
CA ASN A 731 16.98 25.99 20.23
C ASN A 731 16.56 27.45 20.13
N CYS A 732 15.63 27.81 19.21
CA CYS A 732 15.25 29.19 18.96
C CYS A 732 13.74 29.45 19.09
N GLY A 733 12.91 28.45 19.36
CA GLY A 733 11.46 28.56 19.57
C GLY A 733 10.61 28.82 18.31
N LYS A 734 11.21 28.90 17.14
CA LYS A 734 10.44 29.10 15.87
C LYS A 734 9.77 27.82 15.42
N VAL A 735 8.63 27.93 14.74
CA VAL A 735 7.90 26.80 14.15
C VAL A 735 8.82 26.06 13.17
N MET A 736 8.96 24.75 13.34
CA MET A 736 9.83 23.93 12.49
C MET A 736 9.15 23.67 11.13
N VAL A 737 9.96 23.66 10.08
CA VAL A 737 9.52 23.47 8.70
C VAL A 737 9.81 22.03 8.26
N LEU A 738 8.82 21.35 7.67
CA LEU A 738 8.99 20.05 7.07
C LEU A 738 9.84 20.17 5.79
N ARG A 739 10.98 19.47 5.74
CA ARG A 739 11.86 19.37 4.58
C ARG A 739 12.06 17.93 4.13
N ARG A 740 12.39 17.72 2.86
CA ARG A 740 12.76 16.41 2.32
C ARG A 740 14.23 16.40 1.93
N GLY A 741 14.95 15.35 2.35
CA GLY A 741 16.35 15.11 2.02
C GLY A 741 16.56 13.74 1.36
N PRO A 742 17.81 13.40 1.01
CA PRO A 742 18.16 12.11 0.39
C PRO A 742 17.74 10.88 1.21
N PHE A 743 17.49 11.07 2.51
CA PHE A 743 17.13 10.01 3.47
C PHE A 743 15.67 10.10 3.97
N GLY A 744 14.79 10.82 3.25
CA GLY A 744 13.37 10.99 3.58
C GLY A 744 13.01 12.36 4.13
N ALA A 745 11.76 12.51 4.58
CA ALA A 745 11.26 13.75 5.16
C ALA A 745 11.85 14.01 6.56
N TYR A 746 12.12 15.27 6.88
CA TYR A 746 12.63 15.72 8.18
C TYR A 746 12.13 17.13 8.50
N MET A 747 11.98 17.42 9.78
CA MET A 747 11.70 18.79 10.25
C MET A 747 13.02 19.55 10.44
N SER A 748 13.09 20.79 9.99
CA SER A 748 14.24 21.68 10.22
C SER A 748 13.79 23.03 10.73
N CYS A 749 14.65 23.65 11.51
CA CYS A 749 14.44 25.05 11.88
C CYS A 749 14.45 25.94 10.64
N PRO A 750 13.54 26.93 10.49
CA PRO A 750 13.59 27.89 9.39
C PRO A 750 14.92 28.65 9.32
N ASP A 751 15.54 28.89 10.47
CA ASP A 751 16.85 29.57 10.58
C ASP A 751 18.05 28.63 10.39
N TYR A 752 17.88 27.47 9.77
CA TYR A 752 18.97 26.51 9.56
C TYR A 752 20.19 27.13 8.83
N ASN A 753 19.93 28.06 7.93
CA ASN A 753 20.95 28.78 7.15
C ASN A 753 21.08 30.28 7.50
N ALA A 754 20.42 30.76 8.57
CA ALA A 754 20.52 32.13 9.01
C ALA A 754 21.88 32.42 9.69
N ASP A 755 22.19 33.68 9.91
CA ASP A 755 23.37 34.08 10.67
C ASP A 755 22.94 34.81 11.99
N PRO A 756 23.17 34.24 13.18
CA PRO A 756 23.77 32.90 13.45
C PRO A 756 22.81 31.72 13.12
N PRO A 757 23.36 30.63 12.58
CA PRO A 757 22.52 29.54 12.09
C PRO A 757 21.97 28.68 13.23
N CYS A 758 20.67 28.31 13.15
CA CYS A 758 20.07 27.34 14.03
C CYS A 758 20.02 25.94 13.37
N LYS A 759 21.02 25.09 13.60
CA LYS A 759 21.21 23.80 12.93
C LYS A 759 20.28 22.68 13.44
N THR A 760 19.12 22.99 13.96
CA THR A 760 18.17 21.99 14.46
C THR A 760 17.48 21.27 13.31
N VAL A 761 17.63 19.94 13.28
CA VAL A 761 17.01 19.03 12.32
C VAL A 761 16.46 17.82 13.04
N ARG A 762 15.19 17.47 12.76
CA ARG A 762 14.56 16.23 13.21
C ARG A 762 14.22 15.36 12.03
N ARG A 763 14.75 14.13 11.99
CA ARG A 763 14.39 13.15 10.98
C ARG A 763 13.03 12.55 11.32
N LEU A 764 12.09 12.62 10.40
CA LEU A 764 10.84 11.85 10.45
C LEU A 764 11.17 10.45 9.97
N SER A 765 11.51 9.55 10.91
CA SER A 765 11.58 8.13 10.58
C SER A 765 10.16 7.64 10.30
N GLN A 766 9.99 6.68 9.38
CA GLN A 766 8.70 6.05 9.02
C GLN A 766 8.01 5.29 10.17
N LYS A 767 8.44 5.48 11.41
CA LYS A 767 7.83 4.97 12.64
C LYS A 767 7.80 6.11 13.66
N GLN A 768 6.59 6.59 13.88
CA GLN A 768 6.13 7.47 14.97
C GLN A 768 5.67 8.86 14.52
N GLN A 769 4.38 8.98 14.33
CA GLN A 769 3.65 10.15 14.80
C GLN A 769 3.76 10.15 16.32
N GLN A 770 4.73 10.89 16.87
CA GLN A 770 4.80 11.12 18.30
C GLN A 770 3.72 12.11 18.68
N LYS A 771 2.81 11.71 19.55
CA LYS A 771 1.88 12.64 20.21
C LYS A 771 2.71 13.76 20.88
N PRO A 772 2.22 15.01 20.91
CA PRO A 772 2.93 16.11 21.56
C PRO A 772 3.19 15.78 23.04
N ALA A 773 4.32 16.25 23.56
CA ALA A 773 4.68 16.03 24.94
C ALA A 773 3.71 16.78 25.86
N VAL A 774 2.96 16.06 26.68
CA VAL A 774 1.99 16.64 27.64
C VAL A 774 2.73 17.02 28.91
N PRO A 775 2.72 18.29 29.35
CA PRO A 775 3.31 18.69 30.62
C PRO A 775 2.55 18.07 31.80
N LEU A 776 3.29 17.62 32.80
CA LEU A 776 2.78 17.08 34.05
C LEU A 776 3.08 18.06 35.17
N ASP A 777 2.26 18.11 36.23
CA ASP A 777 2.48 19.01 37.37
C ASP A 777 3.67 18.66 38.28
N GLU A 778 4.42 17.61 37.93
CA GLU A 778 5.60 17.14 38.67
C GLU A 778 6.91 17.79 38.16
N LYS A 779 7.82 18.11 39.11
CA LYS A 779 9.15 18.64 38.81
C LYS A 779 10.20 17.53 38.75
N CYS A 780 11.16 17.68 37.86
CA CYS A 780 12.28 16.76 37.72
C CYS A 780 13.19 16.80 38.96
N PRO A 781 13.44 15.68 39.65
CA PRO A 781 14.27 15.64 40.86
C PRO A 781 15.76 15.95 40.60
N LYS A 782 16.21 15.89 39.33
CA LYS A 782 17.61 16.19 38.98
C LYS A 782 17.87 17.65 38.62
N CYS A 783 16.91 18.39 38.09
CA CYS A 783 17.14 19.74 37.58
C CYS A 783 16.03 20.75 37.87
N GLY A 784 14.95 20.35 38.55
CA GLY A 784 13.83 21.22 38.96
C GLY A 784 12.86 21.58 37.80
N LYS A 785 13.16 21.25 36.56
CA LYS A 785 12.25 21.53 35.40
C LYS A 785 11.06 20.59 35.42
N GLN A 786 9.97 20.99 34.76
CA GLN A 786 8.75 20.22 34.67
C GLN A 786 8.97 18.87 33.99
N LEU A 787 8.27 17.83 34.44
CA LEU A 787 8.22 16.55 33.76
C LEU A 787 7.15 16.58 32.65
N VAL A 788 7.40 15.82 31.57
CA VAL A 788 6.51 15.76 30.42
C VAL A 788 6.30 14.30 30.02
N LEU A 789 5.06 13.94 29.66
CA LEU A 789 4.73 12.66 29.07
C LEU A 789 5.11 12.71 27.58
N ARG A 790 5.95 11.77 27.14
CA ARG A 790 6.39 11.64 25.75
C ARG A 790 6.09 10.26 25.21
N SER A 791 5.82 10.16 23.90
CA SER A 791 5.74 8.89 23.19
C SER A 791 7.10 8.52 22.60
N GLY A 792 7.56 7.29 22.81
CA GLY A 792 8.81 6.76 22.28
C GLY A 792 8.63 5.43 21.55
N SER A 793 9.73 4.87 21.01
CA SER A 793 9.72 3.59 20.25
C SER A 793 9.16 2.41 21.04
N TYR A 794 9.04 2.54 22.35
CA TYR A 794 8.60 1.50 23.29
C TYR A 794 7.31 1.88 24.04
N GLY A 795 6.61 2.93 23.62
CA GLY A 795 5.41 3.45 24.24
C GLY A 795 5.60 4.81 24.92
N GLU A 796 4.59 5.25 25.68
CA GLU A 796 4.62 6.52 26.41
C GLU A 796 5.53 6.42 27.64
N PHE A 797 6.29 7.48 27.95
CA PHE A 797 7.17 7.58 29.10
C PHE A 797 7.27 9.01 29.61
N VAL A 798 7.47 9.15 30.90
CA VAL A 798 7.63 10.46 31.56
C VAL A 798 9.10 10.83 31.62
N SER A 799 9.46 11.99 31.07
CA SER A 799 10.84 12.50 31.08
C SER A 799 10.93 13.98 31.45
N CYS A 800 12.13 14.44 31.77
CA CYS A 800 12.35 15.85 32.02
C CYS A 800 12.17 16.71 30.75
N SER A 801 11.49 17.84 30.85
CA SER A 801 11.38 18.81 29.76
C SER A 801 12.75 19.38 29.34
N GLY A 802 13.75 19.34 30.17
CA GLY A 802 15.14 19.71 29.89
C GLY A 802 15.97 18.69 29.11
N TYR A 803 15.42 17.61 28.61
CA TYR A 803 16.12 16.66 27.73
C TYR A 803 16.52 17.36 26.40
N PRO A 804 17.74 17.18 25.84
CA PRO A 804 18.77 16.18 26.24
C PRO A 804 19.77 16.61 27.34
N LYS A 805 19.70 17.87 27.80
CA LYS A 805 20.62 18.36 28.87
C LYS A 805 20.36 17.62 30.18
N CYS A 806 19.11 17.35 30.52
CA CYS A 806 18.73 16.49 31.64
C CYS A 806 18.15 15.17 31.12
N LYS A 807 18.86 14.07 31.33
CA LYS A 807 18.46 12.73 30.86
C LYS A 807 17.58 11.97 31.88
N TYR A 808 16.86 12.68 32.74
CA TYR A 808 15.98 12.04 33.72
C TYR A 808 14.73 11.47 33.03
N VAL A 809 14.46 10.19 33.30
CA VAL A 809 13.23 9.46 32.89
C VAL A 809 12.64 8.83 34.13
N LYS A 810 11.34 9.09 34.40
CA LYS A 810 10.63 8.47 35.54
C LYS A 810 10.40 7.00 35.18
N GLN A 811 10.83 6.11 36.09
CA GLN A 811 10.66 4.66 35.91
C GLN A 811 9.59 4.17 36.89
N ASN A 812 8.74 3.24 36.44
CA ASN A 812 7.79 2.55 37.31
C ASN A 812 8.56 1.47 38.06
N LEU A 813 8.91 1.76 39.29
CA LEU A 813 9.64 0.85 40.18
C LEU A 813 8.67 -0.02 40.95
N ILE A 814 9.09 -1.27 41.27
CA ILE A 814 8.41 -2.10 42.24
C ILE A 814 8.89 -1.66 43.62
N GLU A 815 8.00 -1.02 44.40
CA GLU A 815 8.30 -0.51 45.72
C GLU A 815 8.71 -1.66 46.68
N GLY A 816 9.74 -1.43 47.46
CA GLY A 816 10.21 -2.37 48.48
C GLY A 816 11.01 -3.58 47.96
N LEU A 817 11.20 -3.72 46.61
CA LEU A 817 11.93 -4.84 46.02
C LEU A 817 13.27 -4.42 45.43
N LYS A 818 14.37 -4.80 46.11
CA LYS A 818 15.72 -4.75 45.54
C LYS A 818 15.95 -5.92 44.58
N CYS A 819 16.82 -5.71 43.59
CA CYS A 819 17.14 -6.73 42.61
C CYS A 819 17.66 -8.02 43.27
N PRO A 820 17.01 -9.17 43.04
CA PRO A 820 17.41 -10.43 43.69
C PRO A 820 18.75 -10.96 43.18
N LYS A 821 19.27 -10.45 42.06
CA LYS A 821 20.57 -10.86 41.50
C LYS A 821 21.73 -10.00 41.98
N CYS A 822 21.59 -8.68 42.08
CA CYS A 822 22.71 -7.81 42.48
C CYS A 822 22.55 -7.14 43.85
N GLY A 823 21.38 -7.23 44.50
CA GLY A 823 21.10 -6.64 45.80
C GLY A 823 20.98 -5.12 45.84
N GLU A 824 21.52 -4.39 44.85
CA GLU A 824 21.69 -2.93 44.88
C GLU A 824 20.68 -2.16 43.99
N GLY A 825 20.33 -2.70 42.80
CA GLY A 825 19.41 -2.05 41.87
C GLY A 825 17.96 -2.27 42.28
N ASP A 826 17.07 -1.37 41.83
CA ASP A 826 15.63 -1.54 41.95
C ASP A 826 15.09 -2.31 40.74
N ILE A 827 13.86 -2.84 40.83
CA ILE A 827 13.20 -3.51 39.72
C ILE A 827 12.24 -2.52 39.05
N ALA A 828 12.44 -2.28 37.76
CA ALA A 828 11.63 -1.38 36.96
C ALA A 828 10.82 -2.14 35.91
N GLU A 829 9.59 -1.70 35.67
CA GLU A 829 8.78 -2.13 34.53
C GLU A 829 9.38 -1.63 33.22
N ARG A 830 9.47 -2.49 32.22
CA ARG A 830 10.01 -2.18 30.89
C ARG A 830 9.16 -2.82 29.80
N LYS A 831 9.15 -2.22 28.59
CA LYS A 831 8.44 -2.74 27.42
C LYS A 831 9.44 -3.22 26.37
N ALA A 832 9.28 -4.44 25.90
CA ALA A 832 10.11 -5.04 24.86
C ALA A 832 9.74 -4.49 23.45
N ARG A 833 10.59 -4.70 22.44
CA ARG A 833 10.32 -4.35 21.03
C ARG A 833 9.04 -5.00 20.49
N THR A 834 8.65 -6.14 21.02
CA THR A 834 7.43 -6.89 20.66
C THR A 834 6.15 -6.33 21.30
N GLY A 835 6.27 -5.30 22.16
CA GLY A 835 5.15 -4.73 22.91
C GLY A 835 4.93 -5.35 24.29
N ASN A 836 5.52 -6.49 24.59
CA ASN A 836 5.35 -7.20 25.86
C ASN A 836 6.03 -6.46 27.02
N ILE A 837 5.36 -6.43 28.17
CA ILE A 837 5.90 -5.87 29.41
C ILE A 837 6.79 -6.94 30.09
N PHE A 838 7.92 -6.50 30.63
CA PHE A 838 8.81 -7.28 31.47
C PHE A 838 9.42 -6.41 32.55
N TRP A 839 9.93 -7.01 33.62
CA TRP A 839 10.54 -6.31 34.72
C TRP A 839 12.06 -6.58 34.75
N GLY A 840 12.87 -5.54 34.92
CA GLY A 840 14.30 -5.66 34.85
C GLY A 840 15.03 -4.75 35.84
N CYS A 841 16.25 -5.11 36.18
CA CYS A 841 17.09 -4.32 37.08
C CYS A 841 17.44 -2.95 36.49
N THR A 842 17.38 -1.90 37.32
CA THR A 842 17.74 -0.51 36.95
C THR A 842 19.23 -0.36 36.62
N ARG A 843 20.09 -1.29 37.06
CA ARG A 843 21.55 -1.30 36.79
C ARG A 843 21.95 -1.96 35.49
N TYR A 844 21.00 -2.35 34.61
CA TYR A 844 21.36 -2.86 33.30
C TYR A 844 22.23 -1.83 32.53
N PRO A 845 23.31 -2.21 31.81
CA PRO A 845 23.77 -3.59 31.52
C PRO A 845 24.67 -4.27 32.58
N LYS A 846 25.00 -3.59 33.71
CA LYS A 846 25.83 -4.18 34.76
C LYS A 846 25.15 -5.34 35.50
N CYS A 847 23.82 -5.37 35.51
CA CYS A 847 22.99 -6.47 36.00
C CYS A 847 21.89 -6.80 34.99
N ASP A 848 21.81 -8.04 34.54
CA ASP A 848 20.92 -8.55 33.49
C ASP A 848 19.67 -9.23 34.03
N PHE A 849 19.35 -9.05 35.33
CA PHE A 849 18.12 -9.62 35.90
C PHE A 849 16.87 -9.18 35.15
N THR A 850 16.02 -10.15 34.75
CA THR A 850 14.73 -9.90 34.11
C THR A 850 13.68 -10.91 34.56
N SER A 851 12.42 -10.45 34.69
CA SER A 851 11.23 -11.28 34.91
C SER A 851 10.15 -10.97 33.86
N ASN A 852 9.51 -12.01 33.30
CA ASN A 852 8.38 -11.86 32.38
C ASN A 852 7.03 -11.82 33.11
N LEU A 853 7.03 -12.10 34.43
CA LEU A 853 5.87 -11.99 35.31
C LEU A 853 6.14 -10.86 36.31
N LYS A 854 5.07 -10.17 36.73
CA LYS A 854 5.18 -9.01 37.63
C LYS A 854 5.70 -9.48 39.01
N PRO A 855 6.88 -9.01 39.46
CA PRO A 855 7.41 -9.33 40.80
C PRO A 855 6.64 -8.55 41.86
N VAL A 856 6.45 -9.21 43.02
CA VAL A 856 5.85 -8.62 44.22
C VAL A 856 6.86 -8.73 45.37
N ALA A 857 7.01 -7.62 46.10
CA ALA A 857 7.97 -7.52 47.23
C ALA A 857 7.47 -8.30 48.47
N GLN A 858 7.22 -9.60 48.30
CA GLN A 858 6.77 -10.51 49.36
C GLN A 858 7.71 -11.73 49.40
N LYS A 859 8.25 -12.04 50.58
CA LYS A 859 9.06 -13.23 50.77
C LYS A 859 8.21 -14.49 50.63
N CYS A 860 8.74 -15.47 49.89
CA CYS A 860 8.11 -16.78 49.80
C CYS A 860 8.08 -17.45 51.19
N PRO A 861 6.90 -17.84 51.67
CA PRO A 861 6.82 -18.44 53.02
C PRO A 861 7.44 -19.86 53.10
N GLN A 862 7.59 -20.55 51.96
CA GLN A 862 8.14 -21.91 51.94
C GLN A 862 9.67 -21.96 51.78
N CYS A 863 10.25 -21.14 50.83
CA CYS A 863 11.69 -21.24 50.54
C CYS A 863 12.48 -19.96 50.85
N GLY A 864 11.82 -18.91 51.35
CA GLY A 864 12.50 -17.66 51.70
C GLY A 864 12.94 -16.80 50.49
N SER A 865 12.55 -17.15 49.25
CA SER A 865 12.81 -16.29 48.09
C SER A 865 12.41 -14.83 48.37
N PRO A 866 13.22 -13.82 48.04
CA PRO A 866 12.95 -12.42 48.40
C PRO A 866 11.72 -11.82 47.71
N TYR A 867 11.14 -12.50 46.70
CA TYR A 867 9.95 -12.07 45.98
C TYR A 867 9.13 -13.26 45.52
N VAL A 868 7.87 -13.03 45.24
CA VAL A 868 6.95 -13.88 44.47
C VAL A 868 6.53 -13.18 43.20
N VAL A 869 5.81 -13.85 42.27
CA VAL A 869 5.35 -13.26 41.03
C VAL A 869 3.83 -13.42 40.87
N GLU A 870 3.17 -12.43 40.28
CA GLU A 870 1.77 -12.53 39.91
C GLU A 870 1.63 -13.38 38.64
N ARG A 871 0.69 -14.36 38.65
CA ARG A 871 0.38 -15.20 37.49
C ARG A 871 -1.12 -15.45 37.40
N VAL A 872 -1.66 -15.26 36.20
CA VAL A 872 -3.06 -15.58 35.89
C VAL A 872 -3.14 -17.02 35.35
N MET A 873 -3.96 -17.84 35.95
CA MET A 873 -4.21 -19.25 35.55
C MET A 873 -5.66 -19.60 35.87
N ASP A 874 -6.31 -20.36 34.99
CA ASP A 874 -7.66 -20.91 35.19
C ASP A 874 -8.69 -19.88 35.71
N GLY A 875 -8.62 -18.65 35.18
CA GLY A 875 -9.51 -17.55 35.57
C GLY A 875 -9.23 -16.91 36.94
N GLY A 876 -8.18 -17.34 37.67
CA GLY A 876 -7.73 -16.77 38.93
C GLY A 876 -6.37 -16.07 38.87
N LEU A 877 -6.14 -15.12 39.76
CA LEU A 877 -4.85 -14.48 39.99
C LEU A 877 -4.13 -15.16 41.17
N TYR A 878 -2.87 -15.58 40.93
CA TYR A 878 -2.06 -16.32 41.90
C TYR A 878 -0.74 -15.60 42.17
N LEU A 879 -0.30 -15.66 43.45
CA LEU A 879 1.10 -15.40 43.82
C LEU A 879 1.88 -16.72 43.77
N VAL A 880 2.92 -16.77 42.95
CA VAL A 880 3.69 -17.98 42.69
C VAL A 880 5.17 -17.73 43.02
N CYS A 881 5.82 -18.66 43.72
CA CYS A 881 7.26 -18.58 43.96
C CYS A 881 8.04 -18.73 42.64
N PRO A 882 9.06 -17.89 42.37
CA PRO A 882 9.90 -18.02 41.17
C PRO A 882 10.66 -19.38 41.10
N ASN A 883 10.78 -20.09 42.22
CA ASN A 883 11.36 -21.44 42.29
C ASN A 883 10.36 -22.58 42.14
N ASN A 884 9.07 -22.29 41.86
CA ASN A 884 8.05 -23.29 41.59
C ASN A 884 8.16 -23.72 40.09
N LYS A 885 8.80 -24.87 39.87
CA LYS A 885 9.08 -25.40 38.50
C LYS A 885 7.83 -25.83 37.76
N GLU A 886 6.77 -26.22 38.47
CA GLU A 886 5.51 -26.67 37.84
C GLU A 886 4.68 -25.48 37.34
N MET A 887 4.69 -24.39 38.09
CA MET A 887 3.87 -23.22 37.84
C MET A 887 4.63 -22.02 37.20
N MET A 888 5.93 -22.17 36.89
CA MET A 888 6.68 -21.14 36.15
C MET A 888 6.83 -21.46 34.66
N PRO A 889 6.64 -20.50 33.74
CA PRO A 889 6.76 -20.74 32.30
C PRO A 889 8.18 -21.16 31.94
N ARG A 890 8.36 -22.29 31.23
CA ARG A 890 9.65 -22.78 30.76
C ARG A 890 10.28 -21.76 29.80
N ARG A 891 11.50 -21.29 30.08
CA ARG A 891 12.28 -20.43 29.18
C ARG A 891 12.70 -21.24 27.95
N ARG A 892 12.33 -20.83 26.74
CA ARG A 892 12.92 -21.36 25.50
C ARG A 892 14.32 -20.78 25.32
N PRO A 893 15.38 -21.62 25.14
CA PRO A 893 16.72 -21.12 24.88
C PRO A 893 16.75 -20.36 23.55
N ARG A 894 17.53 -19.27 23.50
CA ARG A 894 17.78 -18.54 22.23
C ARG A 894 18.63 -19.41 21.30
N LYS A 895 18.36 -19.34 19.99
CA LYS A 895 19.06 -20.08 18.94
C LYS A 895 20.59 -19.85 19.09
N GLY A 896 21.33 -20.90 19.48
CA GLY A 896 22.79 -20.86 19.66
C GLY A 896 23.30 -20.83 21.10
N GLN A 897 22.43 -20.76 22.12
CA GLN A 897 22.84 -20.91 23.53
C GLN A 897 22.44 -22.29 24.08
N LYS A 898 23.37 -22.97 24.74
CA LYS A 898 23.04 -24.16 25.53
C LYS A 898 22.10 -23.73 26.67
N ALA A 899 21.10 -24.55 26.96
CA ALA A 899 20.23 -24.32 28.11
C ALA A 899 21.08 -24.25 29.39
N GLU A 900 21.18 -23.07 30.01
CA GLU A 900 21.73 -22.97 31.34
C GLU A 900 20.71 -23.54 32.32
N GLU A 901 21.13 -24.52 33.10
CA GLU A 901 20.35 -25.02 34.22
C GLU A 901 20.15 -23.90 35.23
N PRO A 902 18.96 -23.75 35.82
CA PRO A 902 18.72 -22.72 36.82
C PRO A 902 19.62 -22.95 38.04
N GLN A 903 20.39 -21.92 38.42
CA GLN A 903 21.36 -21.94 39.56
C GLN A 903 20.69 -22.02 40.92
N THR A 904 19.45 -22.43 41.08
CA THR A 904 18.76 -22.58 42.36
C THR A 904 18.43 -24.04 42.62
N THR A 905 19.10 -24.59 43.59
CA THR A 905 18.96 -25.97 44.08
C THR A 905 17.72 -26.19 44.97
N VAL A 906 16.91 -25.16 45.21
CA VAL A 906 15.74 -25.25 46.09
C VAL A 906 14.48 -25.30 45.23
N GLU A 907 13.82 -26.47 45.19
CA GLU A 907 12.47 -26.62 44.65
C GLU A 907 11.44 -26.10 45.66
N CYS A 908 10.47 -25.34 45.18
CA CYS A 908 9.41 -24.76 46.03
C CYS A 908 8.05 -24.95 45.35
N GLY A 909 7.07 -25.42 46.08
CA GLY A 909 5.70 -25.62 45.59
C GLY A 909 4.74 -24.45 45.88
N PHE A 910 5.25 -23.33 46.45
CA PHE A 910 4.37 -22.24 46.88
C PHE A 910 3.58 -21.63 45.72
N SER A 911 2.22 -21.64 45.86
CA SER A 911 1.29 -20.85 45.08
C SER A 911 0.05 -20.54 45.93
N GLU A 912 -0.42 -19.32 45.86
CA GLU A 912 -1.54 -18.83 46.65
C GLU A 912 -2.50 -18.05 45.73
N ARG A 913 -3.81 -18.36 45.71
CA ARG A 913 -4.80 -17.62 44.96
C ARG A 913 -5.16 -16.35 45.73
N ILE A 914 -5.04 -15.18 45.07
CA ILE A 914 -5.27 -13.86 45.70
C ILE A 914 -6.54 -13.16 45.14
N GLY A 915 -7.15 -13.69 44.10
CA GLY A 915 -8.37 -13.10 43.53
C GLY A 915 -8.73 -13.71 42.17
N ASP A 916 -9.73 -13.12 41.53
CA ASP A 916 -10.09 -13.44 40.17
C ASP A 916 -9.17 -12.72 39.19
N ALA A 917 -8.98 -13.31 38.00
CA ALA A 917 -8.17 -12.70 36.96
C ALA A 917 -8.73 -11.31 36.59
N PRO A 918 -7.91 -10.26 36.51
CA PRO A 918 -8.36 -8.98 35.99
C PRO A 918 -8.93 -9.18 34.57
N PRO A 919 -10.02 -8.49 34.21
CA PRO A 919 -10.54 -8.56 32.85
C PRO A 919 -9.42 -8.27 31.86
N PRO A 920 -9.39 -8.94 30.70
CA PRO A 920 -8.37 -8.68 29.68
C PRO A 920 -8.39 -7.19 29.38
N ALA A 921 -7.22 -6.53 29.49
CA ALA A 921 -7.08 -5.10 29.28
C ALA A 921 -7.73 -4.73 27.95
N GLN A 922 -8.94 -4.20 28.01
CA GLN A 922 -9.58 -3.56 26.87
C GLN A 922 -8.66 -2.41 26.50
N VAL A 923 -8.20 -2.43 25.25
CA VAL A 923 -7.59 -1.25 24.63
C VAL A 923 -8.74 -0.25 24.52
N GLU A 924 -8.88 0.60 25.55
CA GLU A 924 -9.82 1.72 25.51
C GLU A 924 -9.51 2.57 24.30
N ARG A 925 -10.39 2.50 23.31
CA ARG A 925 -10.49 3.57 22.32
C ARG A 925 -11.00 4.80 23.10
N PRO A 926 -10.36 5.96 22.98
CA PRO A 926 -10.89 7.16 23.61
C PRO A 926 -12.27 7.46 23.05
N THR A 927 -13.29 7.26 23.86
CA THR A 927 -14.63 7.80 23.63
C THR A 927 -14.54 9.32 23.68
N ALA A 928 -15.18 9.97 22.70
CA ALA A 928 -15.30 11.41 22.62
C ALA A 928 -15.84 11.96 23.96
N ALA A 929 -15.15 12.94 24.49
CA ALA A 929 -15.59 13.64 25.69
C ALA A 929 -16.94 14.31 25.43
N THR A 930 -17.94 13.89 26.18
CA THR A 930 -19.23 14.60 26.29
C THR A 930 -18.97 15.98 26.91
N HIS A 931 -19.37 17.02 26.22
CA HIS A 931 -19.33 18.38 26.72
C HIS A 931 -20.23 18.51 27.96
N GLY A 932 -19.64 18.91 29.08
CA GLY A 932 -20.40 19.42 30.22
C GLY A 932 -21.01 20.80 29.90
N PRO A 933 -22.00 21.26 30.70
CA PRO A 933 -22.81 22.41 30.36
C PRO A 933 -21.99 23.73 30.40
N VAL A 934 -22.21 24.54 29.37
CA VAL A 934 -21.66 25.90 29.24
C VAL A 934 -22.32 26.78 30.32
N VAL A 935 -21.50 27.37 31.16
CA VAL A 935 -21.94 28.46 32.07
C VAL A 935 -21.89 29.75 31.23
N GLU A 936 -23.05 30.39 31.08
CA GLU A 936 -23.17 31.73 30.50
C GLU A 936 -22.44 32.75 31.42
N GLU A 937 -21.41 33.37 30.93
CA GLU A 937 -20.87 34.63 31.52
C GLU A 937 -21.48 35.82 30.77
N GLU A 938 -22.17 36.65 31.52
CA GLU A 938 -22.73 37.94 31.10
C GLU A 938 -21.62 38.90 30.64
N GLN A 939 -21.80 39.48 29.46
CA GLN A 939 -21.01 40.62 28.98
C GLN A 939 -21.49 41.91 29.64
N PRO A 940 -20.60 42.80 30.12
CA PRO A 940 -20.99 44.16 30.49
C PRO A 940 -21.02 45.06 29.26
N VAL A 941 -22.13 45.78 29.14
CA VAL A 941 -22.33 46.89 28.19
C VAL A 941 -21.42 48.04 28.49
N ALA A 942 -20.63 48.51 27.51
CA ALA A 942 -20.29 49.88 27.20
C ALA A 942 -19.64 49.97 25.82
#